data_4c16b6ce44d20d25fa6dfb3ea27d5513
#
_entry.id   4c16b6ce44d20d25fa6dfb3ea27d5513
#
_cell.length_a   1.000
_cell.length_b   1.000
_cell.length_c   1.000
_cell.angle_alpha   90.00
_cell.angle_beta   90.00
_cell.angle_gamma   90.00
#
_symmetry.space_group_name_H-M   'P 1'
#
loop_
_entity.id
_entity.type
_entity.pdbx_description
1 polymer ?
#
loop_
_entity_poly.entity_id
_entity_poly.type
_entity_poly.pdbx_seq_one_letter_code
_entity_poly.pdbx_strand_id
1 'polypeptide(L)'
;LCAQRASLRIPAATLDQAIGLLARQASVDIVSTDSGLRSIRTPAIEGRLDVASALARLLRGSGYRARRLSGGGYRIERAKAAPVARPAPRPAPAAIDPRAPVEGPEIIVTASKQRITLLRYPGSITSLPGATATPASATGTLSDVAHQVPILQSTQLGAGRNKVFIRGIADSSFNGSTQSPTSVYLDDVQLNYSGPEPGLRLYDMASVEVLEGPQGTLYGSGAIGGVIRLTSNPVDLQHVATAATAGVTATSGAEPGFDLAGMVNLPLLRDRAGLRVVGYSIRDGGYLRDVDRGRANVNRSDTAGARAALRIAPGDGWQVEASGAGQWIQARDGQYAERIEGVLARRTLAAQPFENTLLFGRLVVTKDWDSGLRFVSASGITGYTTRETFDATPRNARGRVIGPLTLYRANHDKELVTTESRLSRSLPNGNSWVAGFTVISDRDILARSYSQPGIDVSVIGVTNVTNAASAFGEGTFALASNFSVTAGGRYTSARTDGDPSATPRASNFVRGRLTRRFDPTIAASWRIASEVALFARFQTGYRTGGLAVAPGIGRVADYKPDAITVVEAGIRKLRSGETGLAASGSVSGARWEDVQADLITQRGQPYTANIGSANLLAVEGNLDWIPLRGLRAQASFLFTANRVRGPIADLSRRNNRRLPETPPFAAHAGLAYAWEHAALQPRIGVSADYIGRSVLGTGDFLDVSQGRYWTADAFAALRIGKAELSVTLANLTDRRANQFAYGNPFSLGLRDQLTPLRPRNLRIGITTGW
;
A
#
# COMPACT_ATOMS: atom_id res chain seq x y z
N LEU A 1 44.94 -21.79 55.05
CA LEU A 1 45.56 -23.01 54.49
C LEU A 1 45.62 -22.87 52.97
N CYS A 2 46.83 -22.50 52.44
CA CYS A 2 47.10 -22.38 51.02
C CYS A 2 46.89 -23.76 50.36
N ALA A 3 46.09 -23.77 49.27
CA ALA A 3 45.93 -24.96 48.38
C ALA A 3 47.33 -25.27 47.81
N GLN A 4 47.92 -26.39 48.16
CA GLN A 4 49.20 -26.88 47.63
C GLN A 4 48.98 -27.18 46.12
N ARG A 5 49.66 -26.44 45.24
CA ARG A 5 49.67 -26.70 43.78
C ARG A 5 50.62 -27.82 43.50
N ALA A 6 50.13 -28.97 43.08
CA ALA A 6 50.92 -30.11 42.63
C ALA A 6 51.25 -30.01 41.14
N SER A 7 52.44 -30.46 40.74
CA SER A 7 52.76 -30.65 39.32
C SER A 7 52.13 -31.97 38.88
N LEU A 8 51.04 -31.85 38.11
CA LEU A 8 50.23 -32.98 37.69
C LEU A 8 50.56 -33.35 36.22
N ARG A 9 50.65 -34.66 35.97
CA ARG A 9 50.79 -35.21 34.61
C ARG A 9 49.89 -36.44 34.51
N ILE A 10 48.67 -36.22 34.04
CA ILE A 10 47.62 -37.23 33.91
C ILE A 10 47.36 -37.44 32.40
N PRO A 11 47.70 -38.59 31.85
CA PRO A 11 47.43 -38.89 30.40
C PRO A 11 45.93 -39.04 30.18
N ALA A 12 45.51 -38.93 28.90
CA ALA A 12 44.12 -39.22 28.52
C ALA A 12 43.83 -40.71 28.85
N ALA A 13 42.82 -40.92 29.73
CA ALA A 13 42.49 -42.22 30.30
C ALA A 13 40.99 -42.32 30.60
N THR A 14 40.53 -43.44 31.15
CA THR A 14 39.16 -43.49 31.74
C THR A 14 39.09 -42.59 32.95
N LEU A 15 37.93 -42.04 33.26
CA LEU A 15 37.76 -41.13 34.36
C LEU A 15 38.18 -41.77 35.71
N ASP A 16 37.89 -43.04 35.91
CA ASP A 16 38.31 -43.82 37.05
C ASP A 16 39.84 -43.86 37.18
N GLN A 17 40.57 -44.16 36.07
CA GLN A 17 42.04 -44.19 36.07
C GLN A 17 42.65 -42.80 36.27
N ALA A 18 42.05 -41.75 35.64
CA ALA A 18 42.53 -40.38 35.77
C ALA A 18 42.37 -39.84 37.18
N ILE A 19 41.23 -40.14 37.85
CA ILE A 19 41.02 -39.80 39.27
C ILE A 19 42.00 -40.54 40.16
N GLY A 20 42.27 -41.85 39.93
CA GLY A 20 43.24 -42.57 40.69
C GLY A 20 44.68 -42.07 40.51
N LEU A 21 45.07 -41.58 39.33
CA LEU A 21 46.31 -40.89 39.08
C LEU A 21 46.44 -39.57 39.82
N LEU A 22 45.34 -38.76 39.77
CA LEU A 22 45.26 -37.49 40.46
C LEU A 22 45.41 -37.69 42.00
N ALA A 23 44.71 -38.67 42.57
CA ALA A 23 44.77 -38.96 43.97
C ALA A 23 46.18 -39.28 44.45
N ARG A 24 46.92 -40.08 43.66
CA ARG A 24 48.32 -40.44 43.93
C ARG A 24 49.30 -39.26 43.76
N GLN A 25 49.18 -38.51 42.68
CA GLN A 25 50.11 -37.39 42.39
C GLN A 25 49.91 -36.19 43.34
N ALA A 26 48.70 -35.99 43.79
CA ALA A 26 48.36 -34.90 44.73
C ALA A 26 48.33 -35.32 46.19
N SER A 27 48.52 -36.59 46.52
CA SER A 27 48.48 -37.18 47.88
C SER A 27 47.14 -36.80 48.57
N VAL A 28 46.03 -36.97 47.90
CA VAL A 28 44.71 -36.62 48.45
C VAL A 28 43.76 -37.81 48.27
N ASP A 29 42.98 -38.10 49.29
CA ASP A 29 41.95 -39.14 49.22
C ASP A 29 40.78 -38.72 48.33
N ILE A 30 40.57 -39.48 47.25
CA ILE A 30 39.43 -39.30 46.37
C ILE A 30 38.65 -40.61 46.28
N VAL A 31 37.43 -40.60 46.76
CA VAL A 31 36.59 -41.81 46.88
C VAL A 31 35.43 -41.71 45.86
N SER A 32 35.21 -42.82 45.14
CA SER A 32 33.99 -43.02 44.34
C SER A 32 33.50 -44.45 44.45
N THR A 33 32.19 -44.63 44.49
CA THR A 33 31.54 -45.95 44.54
C THR A 33 30.79 -46.28 43.22
N ASP A 34 30.83 -45.38 42.25
CA ASP A 34 30.08 -45.54 40.96
C ASP A 34 30.94 -46.18 39.89
N SER A 35 30.57 -47.37 39.45
CA SER A 35 31.20 -48.12 38.36
C SER A 35 31.13 -47.45 36.99
N GLY A 36 30.18 -46.46 36.81
CA GLY A 36 30.02 -45.71 35.55
C GLY A 36 31.23 -44.83 35.19
N LEU A 37 32.14 -44.55 36.13
CA LEU A 37 33.36 -43.80 35.82
C LEU A 37 34.33 -44.51 34.87
N ARG A 38 34.22 -45.84 34.74
CA ARG A 38 35.08 -46.65 33.87
C ARG A 38 34.71 -46.50 32.39
N SER A 39 33.52 -46.08 32.06
CA SER A 39 33.04 -45.89 30.71
C SER A 39 33.29 -44.49 30.12
N ILE A 40 33.72 -43.54 30.94
CA ILE A 40 33.92 -42.12 30.55
C ILE A 40 35.44 -41.90 30.32
N ARG A 41 35.79 -41.36 29.16
CA ARG A 41 37.15 -40.93 28.84
C ARG A 41 37.33 -39.44 29.14
N THR A 42 38.50 -39.08 29.70
CA THR A 42 38.87 -37.69 29.98
C THR A 42 40.08 -37.27 29.18
N PRO A 43 40.22 -35.99 28.85
CA PRO A 43 41.41 -35.44 28.19
C PRO A 43 42.61 -35.48 29.17
N ALA A 44 43.82 -35.44 28.62
CA ALA A 44 45.05 -35.32 29.41
C ALA A 44 45.07 -33.98 30.19
N ILE A 45 45.65 -34.00 31.40
CA ILE A 45 45.91 -32.81 32.21
C ILE A 45 47.39 -32.72 32.54
N GLU A 46 48.04 -31.65 32.13
CA GLU A 46 49.42 -31.32 32.51
C GLU A 46 49.49 -29.91 33.11
N GLY A 47 50.34 -29.71 34.12
CA GLY A 47 50.64 -28.40 34.67
C GLY A 47 50.50 -28.32 36.21
N ARG A 48 50.82 -27.16 36.74
CA ARG A 48 50.69 -26.87 38.19
C ARG A 48 49.25 -26.47 38.52
N LEU A 49 48.49 -27.40 39.03
CA LEU A 49 47.06 -27.19 39.38
C LEU A 49 46.80 -27.58 40.85
N ASP A 50 45.83 -26.92 41.45
CA ASP A 50 45.28 -27.43 42.68
C ASP A 50 44.28 -28.57 42.42
N VAL A 51 44.06 -29.43 43.40
CA VAL A 51 43.24 -30.65 43.25
C VAL A 51 41.80 -30.34 42.86
N ALA A 52 41.22 -29.25 43.35
CA ALA A 52 39.84 -28.88 43.03
C ALA A 52 39.71 -28.47 41.54
N SER A 53 40.66 -27.67 41.04
CA SER A 53 40.73 -27.29 39.63
C SER A 53 41.01 -28.48 38.72
N ALA A 54 41.87 -29.42 39.10
CA ALA A 54 42.16 -30.65 38.36
C ALA A 54 40.90 -31.55 38.30
N LEU A 55 40.18 -31.74 39.39
CA LEU A 55 38.91 -32.47 39.45
C LEU A 55 37.82 -31.79 38.61
N ALA A 56 37.71 -30.45 38.66
CA ALA A 56 36.74 -29.73 37.84
C ALA A 56 36.99 -29.91 36.34
N ARG A 57 38.27 -30.03 35.92
CA ARG A 57 38.61 -30.30 34.52
C ARG A 57 38.31 -31.76 34.10
N LEU A 58 38.68 -32.74 34.94
CA LEU A 58 38.41 -34.13 34.68
C LEU A 58 36.90 -34.47 34.62
N LEU A 59 36.12 -33.82 35.46
CA LEU A 59 34.68 -34.08 35.58
C LEU A 59 33.82 -33.26 34.61
N ARG A 60 34.40 -32.36 33.84
CA ARG A 60 33.66 -31.51 32.89
C ARG A 60 32.93 -32.34 31.83
N GLY A 61 31.61 -32.22 31.74
CA GLY A 61 30.77 -32.95 30.79
C GLY A 61 30.54 -34.42 31.12
N SER A 62 31.08 -34.93 32.25
CA SER A 62 30.96 -36.35 32.65
C SER A 62 29.64 -36.71 33.36
N GLY A 63 28.85 -35.71 33.77
CA GLY A 63 27.69 -35.94 34.63
C GLY A 63 28.02 -36.20 36.11
N TYR A 64 29.28 -36.05 36.52
CA TYR A 64 29.74 -36.22 37.87
C TYR A 64 30.26 -34.92 38.46
N ARG A 65 30.25 -34.78 39.78
CA ARG A 65 30.78 -33.65 40.53
C ARG A 65 31.65 -34.12 41.72
N ALA A 66 32.65 -33.35 42.07
CA ALA A 66 33.46 -33.59 43.27
C ALA A 66 32.91 -32.81 44.45
N ARG A 67 32.65 -33.47 45.57
CA ARG A 67 32.28 -32.86 46.84
C ARG A 67 33.45 -33.00 47.80
N ARG A 68 33.89 -31.88 48.36
CA ARG A 68 34.94 -31.87 49.39
C ARG A 68 34.39 -32.43 50.71
N LEU A 69 35.14 -33.30 51.35
CA LEU A 69 34.83 -33.90 52.66
C LEU A 69 35.46 -33.09 53.79
N SER A 70 34.84 -33.13 54.96
CA SER A 70 35.35 -32.43 56.22
C SER A 70 36.72 -32.85 56.61
N GLY A 71 37.22 -34.04 56.24
CA GLY A 71 38.56 -34.53 56.43
C GLY A 71 39.60 -34.17 55.37
N GLY A 72 39.29 -33.26 54.39
CA GLY A 72 40.25 -32.79 53.36
C GLY A 72 40.28 -33.57 52.07
N GLY A 73 39.59 -34.69 51.98
CA GLY A 73 39.44 -35.48 50.69
C GLY A 73 38.28 -35.06 49.84
N TYR A 74 38.06 -35.80 48.76
CA TYR A 74 36.96 -35.56 47.82
C TYR A 74 36.14 -36.85 47.58
N ARG A 75 34.81 -36.66 47.44
CA ARG A 75 33.91 -37.71 47.00
C ARG A 75 33.39 -37.37 45.61
N ILE A 76 33.46 -38.32 44.67
CA ILE A 76 32.87 -38.19 43.36
C ILE A 76 31.46 -38.78 43.38
N GLU A 77 30.47 -37.98 43.05
CA GLU A 77 29.06 -38.38 43.01
C GLU A 77 28.40 -37.91 41.73
N ARG A 78 27.37 -38.62 41.26
CA ARG A 78 26.60 -38.15 40.09
C ARG A 78 26.02 -36.77 40.39
N ALA A 79 26.17 -35.84 39.47
CA ALA A 79 25.46 -34.57 39.53
C ALA A 79 23.96 -34.92 39.43
N LYS A 80 23.18 -34.60 40.49
CA LYS A 80 21.72 -34.62 40.33
C LYS A 80 21.44 -33.77 39.09
N ALA A 81 20.69 -34.32 38.10
CA ALA A 81 20.14 -33.53 37.01
C ALA A 81 19.49 -32.32 37.68
N ALA A 82 19.99 -31.13 37.38
CA ALA A 82 19.30 -29.92 37.76
C ALA A 82 17.88 -30.11 37.22
N PRO A 83 16.82 -29.86 37.99
CA PRO A 83 15.48 -29.81 37.43
C PRO A 83 15.65 -28.89 36.24
N VAL A 84 15.23 -29.34 35.03
CA VAL A 84 15.12 -28.46 33.89
C VAL A 84 14.41 -27.24 34.45
N ALA A 85 15.10 -26.12 34.57
CA ALA A 85 14.51 -24.89 35.05
C ALA A 85 13.32 -24.69 34.13
N ARG A 86 12.10 -24.96 34.59
CA ARG A 86 10.93 -24.37 33.95
C ARG A 86 11.32 -22.92 33.74
N PRO A 87 11.19 -22.36 32.50
CA PRO A 87 11.42 -20.95 32.30
C PRO A 87 10.77 -20.26 33.49
N ALA A 88 11.55 -19.44 34.21
CA ALA A 88 11.03 -18.73 35.38
C ALA A 88 9.67 -18.19 34.96
N PRO A 89 8.58 -18.41 35.71
CA PRO A 89 7.31 -17.85 35.36
C PRO A 89 7.62 -16.39 35.06
N ARG A 90 7.37 -15.92 33.82
CA ARG A 90 7.43 -14.49 33.50
C ARG A 90 6.85 -13.80 34.69
N PRO A 91 7.54 -12.79 35.29
CA PRO A 91 7.01 -12.11 36.45
C PRO A 91 5.54 -11.93 36.21
N ALA A 92 4.69 -12.43 37.08
CA ALA A 92 3.26 -12.34 36.95
C ALA A 92 2.98 -10.89 36.52
N PRO A 93 2.25 -10.61 35.46
CA PRO A 93 1.99 -9.24 35.04
C PRO A 93 1.64 -8.53 36.33
N ALA A 94 2.37 -7.45 36.64
CA ALA A 94 2.13 -6.67 37.86
C ALA A 94 0.62 -6.49 37.94
N ALA A 95 0.01 -6.82 39.09
CA ALA A 95 -1.44 -6.81 39.23
C ALA A 95 -1.94 -5.55 38.57
N ILE A 96 -2.70 -5.68 37.46
CA ILE A 96 -3.19 -4.56 36.68
C ILE A 96 -4.01 -3.75 37.68
N ASP A 97 -3.53 -2.55 38.01
CA ASP A 97 -4.32 -1.61 38.76
C ASP A 97 -5.62 -1.41 37.98
N PRO A 98 -6.77 -1.81 38.49
CA PRO A 98 -8.03 -1.66 37.75
C PRO A 98 -8.37 -0.19 37.44
N ARG A 99 -7.54 0.74 37.91
CA ARG A 99 -7.61 2.18 37.60
C ARG A 99 -6.54 2.63 36.59
N ALA A 100 -5.56 1.77 36.22
CA ALA A 100 -4.67 2.11 35.13
C ALA A 100 -5.49 2.07 33.82
N PRO A 101 -5.45 3.12 32.97
CA PRO A 101 -6.11 3.09 31.68
C PRO A 101 -5.56 1.87 30.92
N VAL A 102 -6.45 0.97 30.50
CA VAL A 102 -6.07 -0.11 29.59
C VAL A 102 -5.68 0.58 28.29
N GLU A 103 -4.38 0.80 28.08
CA GLU A 103 -3.86 1.28 26.80
C GLU A 103 -4.21 0.22 25.77
N GLY A 104 -5.17 0.52 24.89
CA GLY A 104 -5.42 -0.28 23.70
C GLY A 104 -4.13 -0.36 22.87
N PRO A 105 -3.98 -1.32 21.94
CA PRO A 105 -2.77 -1.48 21.16
C PRO A 105 -2.42 -0.14 20.49
N GLU A 106 -1.23 0.37 20.79
CA GLU A 106 -0.74 1.65 20.28
C GLU A 106 -0.62 1.57 18.75
N ILE A 107 -1.44 2.35 18.04
CA ILE A 107 -1.44 2.37 16.56
C ILE A 107 -0.16 3.06 16.10
N ILE A 108 0.72 2.30 15.47
CA ILE A 108 1.98 2.79 14.89
C ILE A 108 1.75 3.16 13.43
N VAL A 109 2.11 4.38 13.07
CA VAL A 109 2.10 4.87 11.69
C VAL A 109 3.37 4.38 10.99
N THR A 110 3.24 3.41 10.12
CA THR A 110 4.40 2.81 9.42
C THR A 110 4.76 3.58 8.15
N ALA A 111 3.80 4.22 7.52
CA ALA A 111 4.01 5.04 6.32
C ALA A 111 4.80 6.33 6.59
N SER A 112 4.99 6.75 7.84
CA SER A 112 5.91 7.85 8.20
C SER A 112 7.39 7.51 8.04
N LYS A 113 7.74 6.26 7.64
CA LYS A 113 9.11 5.71 7.63
C LYS A 113 9.82 5.73 8.99
N GLN A 114 9.12 6.14 10.02
CA GLN A 114 9.48 6.13 11.43
C GLN A 114 8.44 5.32 12.20
N ARG A 115 8.79 4.78 13.35
CA ARG A 115 7.82 4.14 14.25
C ARG A 115 7.25 5.19 15.21
N ILE A 116 6.35 6.01 14.68
CA ILE A 116 5.67 7.07 15.46
C ILE A 116 4.25 6.61 15.75
N THR A 117 3.79 6.83 16.98
CA THR A 117 2.42 6.53 17.35
C THR A 117 1.45 7.51 16.70
N LEU A 118 0.24 7.05 16.44
CA LEU A 118 -0.77 7.85 15.74
C LEU A 118 -1.06 9.19 16.46
N LEU A 119 -1.05 9.23 17.80
CA LEU A 119 -1.24 10.47 18.57
C LEU A 119 -0.10 11.49 18.40
N ARG A 120 1.10 11.03 18.06
CA ARG A 120 2.27 11.89 17.86
C ARG A 120 2.50 12.25 16.40
N TYR A 121 1.84 11.53 15.48
CA TYR A 121 1.98 11.82 14.06
C TYR A 121 1.34 13.17 13.72
N PRO A 122 2.11 14.15 13.23
CA PRO A 122 1.62 15.51 13.04
C PRO A 122 1.02 15.70 11.63
N GLY A 123 -0.03 14.98 11.29
CA GLY A 123 -0.72 15.07 10.00
C GLY A 123 -1.90 14.11 9.93
N SER A 124 -2.72 14.26 8.90
CA SER A 124 -3.83 13.34 8.66
C SER A 124 -3.35 12.06 8.01
N ILE A 125 -3.94 10.97 8.47
CA ILE A 125 -3.72 9.63 7.95
C ILE A 125 -4.99 8.80 8.13
N THR A 126 -5.37 8.11 7.08
CA THR A 126 -6.42 7.08 7.14
C THR A 126 -5.76 5.71 7.05
N SER A 127 -5.99 4.86 8.03
CA SER A 127 -5.49 3.49 8.08
C SER A 127 -6.66 2.52 8.11
N LEU A 128 -6.67 1.61 7.15
CA LEU A 128 -7.66 0.52 7.05
C LEU A 128 -6.93 -0.80 7.36
N PRO A 129 -7.03 -1.30 8.60
CA PRO A 129 -6.40 -2.56 8.98
C PRO A 129 -7.10 -3.73 8.30
N GLY A 130 -6.28 -4.63 7.75
CA GLY A 130 -6.71 -5.80 7.00
C GLY A 130 -7.75 -5.41 5.95
N ALA A 131 -7.40 -5.15 4.72
CA ALA A 131 -8.25 -4.61 3.63
C ALA A 131 -9.66 -5.22 3.49
N THR A 132 -10.17 -5.84 4.55
CA THR A 132 -11.28 -6.79 4.59
C THR A 132 -12.19 -6.57 5.78
N ALA A 133 -12.56 -5.34 6.06
CA ALA A 133 -13.63 -5.10 7.02
C ALA A 133 -14.96 -5.76 6.56
N THR A 134 -15.08 -6.06 5.26
CA THR A 134 -16.20 -6.83 4.71
C THR A 134 -15.71 -8.01 3.89
N PRO A 135 -16.40 -9.18 3.91
CA PRO A 135 -16.04 -10.37 3.13
C PRO A 135 -15.92 -10.12 1.62
N ALA A 136 -16.65 -9.17 1.08
CA ALA A 136 -16.59 -8.79 -0.34
C ALA A 136 -15.30 -8.04 -0.72
N SER A 137 -14.62 -7.38 0.23
CA SER A 137 -13.41 -6.61 -0.03
C SER A 137 -12.14 -7.46 -0.12
N ALA A 138 -12.21 -8.78 0.19
CA ALA A 138 -11.06 -9.67 0.11
C ALA A 138 -10.43 -9.75 -1.29
N THR A 139 -11.18 -9.47 -2.35
CA THR A 139 -10.74 -9.47 -3.74
C THR A 139 -10.86 -8.10 -4.41
N GLY A 140 -11.16 -7.06 -3.63
CA GLY A 140 -11.31 -5.69 -4.10
C GLY A 140 -10.01 -5.00 -4.53
N THR A 141 -10.14 -3.80 -5.04
CA THR A 141 -9.07 -2.90 -5.51
C THR A 141 -9.05 -1.60 -4.71
N LEU A 142 -8.10 -0.71 -4.98
CA LEU A 142 -8.10 0.65 -4.41
C LEU A 142 -9.36 1.46 -4.80
N SER A 143 -9.94 1.21 -5.96
CA SER A 143 -11.20 1.86 -6.35
C SER A 143 -12.36 1.43 -5.45
N ASP A 144 -12.39 0.18 -4.99
CA ASP A 144 -13.39 -0.29 -4.04
C ASP A 144 -13.18 0.32 -2.65
N VAL A 145 -11.93 0.53 -2.24
CA VAL A 145 -11.59 1.28 -1.03
C VAL A 145 -12.03 2.73 -1.12
N ALA A 146 -11.88 3.37 -2.29
CA ALA A 146 -12.28 4.76 -2.50
C ALA A 146 -13.78 4.98 -2.32
N HIS A 147 -14.63 3.99 -2.53
CA HIS A 147 -16.05 4.09 -2.25
C HIS A 147 -16.35 4.23 -0.74
N GLN A 148 -15.54 3.63 0.12
CA GLN A 148 -15.72 3.65 1.58
C GLN A 148 -14.96 4.80 2.28
N VAL A 149 -14.07 5.48 1.56
CA VAL A 149 -13.17 6.50 2.09
C VAL A 149 -13.31 7.79 1.28
N PRO A 150 -14.18 8.74 1.68
CA PRO A 150 -14.52 9.94 0.91
C PRO A 150 -13.34 10.82 0.50
N ILE A 151 -12.22 10.78 1.23
CA ILE A 151 -10.99 11.50 0.86
C ILE A 151 -10.32 10.93 -0.39
N LEU A 152 -10.61 9.67 -0.74
CA LEU A 152 -10.15 9.04 -1.97
C LEU A 152 -11.19 9.25 -3.07
N GLN A 153 -10.74 9.70 -4.23
CA GLN A 153 -11.55 9.80 -5.43
C GLN A 153 -10.88 8.94 -6.52
N SER A 154 -11.66 8.34 -7.38
CA SER A 154 -11.14 7.51 -8.46
C SER A 154 -11.92 7.79 -9.75
N THR A 155 -11.21 7.86 -10.88
CA THR A 155 -11.89 7.74 -12.18
C THR A 155 -12.51 6.35 -12.26
N GLN A 156 -13.62 6.23 -12.96
CA GLN A 156 -14.37 4.97 -13.05
C GLN A 156 -14.26 4.34 -14.43
N LEU A 157 -13.02 4.28 -14.96
CA LEU A 157 -12.72 3.71 -16.29
C LEU A 157 -12.69 2.19 -16.32
N GLY A 158 -12.58 1.56 -15.15
CA GLY A 158 -12.48 0.11 -14.97
C GLY A 158 -11.16 -0.33 -14.32
N ALA A 159 -11.10 -1.60 -13.94
CA ALA A 159 -9.95 -2.17 -13.24
C ALA A 159 -8.63 -1.96 -14.01
N GLY A 160 -7.59 -1.52 -13.32
CA GLY A 160 -6.25 -1.26 -13.89
C GLY A 160 -6.17 -0.10 -14.89
N ARG A 161 -7.20 0.74 -14.94
CA ARG A 161 -7.32 1.88 -15.84
C ARG A 161 -7.61 3.19 -15.11
N ASN A 162 -7.86 3.11 -13.82
CA ASN A 162 -8.26 4.24 -12.99
C ASN A 162 -7.07 5.09 -12.55
N LYS A 163 -7.31 6.39 -12.34
CA LYS A 163 -6.45 7.27 -11.56
C LYS A 163 -7.08 7.44 -10.18
N VAL A 164 -6.26 7.53 -9.15
CA VAL A 164 -6.71 7.75 -7.77
C VAL A 164 -6.19 9.10 -7.29
N PHE A 165 -7.05 9.84 -6.61
CA PHE A 165 -6.80 11.18 -6.10
C PHE A 165 -7.09 11.24 -4.60
N ILE A 166 -6.40 12.12 -3.89
CA ILE A 166 -6.57 12.34 -2.46
C ILE A 166 -7.00 13.79 -2.24
N ARG A 167 -8.07 14.02 -1.45
CA ARG A 167 -8.56 15.36 -1.05
C ARG A 167 -8.87 16.30 -2.22
N GLY A 168 -9.24 15.77 -3.38
CA GLY A 168 -9.54 16.58 -4.56
C GLY A 168 -8.29 17.18 -5.25
N ILE A 169 -7.07 16.71 -4.94
CA ILE A 169 -5.87 17.04 -5.70
C ILE A 169 -5.87 16.14 -6.95
N ALA A 170 -6.71 16.52 -7.90
CA ALA A 170 -6.97 15.80 -9.14
C ALA A 170 -6.56 16.65 -10.35
N ASP A 171 -5.68 16.13 -11.17
CA ASP A 171 -5.13 16.83 -12.34
C ASP A 171 -5.98 16.64 -13.60
N SER A 172 -6.42 15.41 -13.84
CA SER A 172 -7.14 15.05 -15.06
C SER A 172 -7.90 13.74 -14.93
N SER A 173 -8.97 13.61 -15.69
CA SER A 173 -9.77 12.39 -15.80
C SER A 173 -9.23 11.40 -16.84
N PHE A 174 -8.15 11.73 -17.51
CA PHE A 174 -7.57 10.95 -18.60
C PHE A 174 -6.19 10.43 -18.23
N ASN A 175 -5.81 9.30 -18.82
CA ASN A 175 -4.45 8.78 -18.75
C ASN A 175 -3.59 9.41 -19.84
N GLY A 176 -2.41 9.89 -19.49
CA GLY A 176 -1.46 10.53 -20.39
C GLY A 176 -0.04 10.45 -19.87
N SER A 177 0.80 11.42 -20.26
CA SER A 177 2.23 11.42 -19.93
C SER A 177 2.54 12.05 -18.57
N THR A 178 1.55 12.58 -17.82
CA THR A 178 1.81 13.22 -16.53
C THR A 178 2.16 12.21 -15.46
N GLN A 179 3.06 12.58 -14.56
CA GLN A 179 3.28 11.83 -13.34
C GLN A 179 1.99 11.79 -12.50
N SER A 180 1.70 10.66 -11.86
CA SER A 180 0.51 10.53 -11.00
C SER A 180 0.57 11.51 -9.82
N PRO A 181 -0.52 12.20 -9.46
CA PRO A 181 -0.56 13.05 -8.28
C PRO A 181 -0.59 12.27 -6.97
N THR A 182 -0.91 10.99 -7.01
CA THR A 182 -0.91 10.06 -5.88
C THR A 182 0.07 8.93 -6.14
N SER A 183 1.04 8.77 -5.25
CA SER A 183 2.00 7.67 -5.31
C SER A 183 1.45 6.44 -4.59
N VAL A 184 1.46 5.29 -5.26
CA VAL A 184 1.05 4.00 -4.68
C VAL A 184 2.30 3.16 -4.40
N TYR A 185 2.39 2.64 -3.18
CA TYR A 185 3.48 1.79 -2.73
C TYR A 185 2.95 0.40 -2.36
N LEU A 186 3.70 -0.62 -2.71
CA LEU A 186 3.56 -1.96 -2.13
C LEU A 186 4.71 -2.14 -1.13
N ASP A 187 4.36 -2.16 0.15
CA ASP A 187 5.29 -2.13 1.27
C ASP A 187 6.24 -0.90 1.20
N ASP A 188 7.50 -1.08 0.88
CA ASP A 188 8.52 0.00 0.82
C ASP A 188 8.88 0.42 -0.62
N VAL A 189 8.25 -0.15 -1.66
CA VAL A 189 8.60 0.09 -3.07
C VAL A 189 7.43 0.71 -3.83
N GLN A 190 7.71 1.74 -4.60
CA GLN A 190 6.73 2.44 -5.43
C GLN A 190 6.27 1.58 -6.61
N LEU A 191 4.93 1.49 -6.81
CA LEU A 191 4.32 0.71 -7.89
C LEU A 191 4.11 1.51 -9.18
N ASN A 192 3.89 2.83 -9.08
CA ASN A 192 3.58 3.67 -10.23
C ASN A 192 4.36 4.98 -10.19
N TYR A 193 4.83 5.45 -11.33
CA TYR A 193 5.35 6.81 -11.51
C TYR A 193 4.31 7.69 -12.21
N SER A 194 3.81 7.27 -13.35
CA SER A 194 2.68 7.88 -14.07
C SER A 194 1.42 7.01 -13.96
N GLY A 195 0.25 7.58 -14.27
CA GLY A 195 -1.02 6.84 -14.27
C GLY A 195 -1.16 5.86 -15.44
N PRO A 196 -2.14 4.95 -15.42
CA PRO A 196 -3.10 4.70 -14.37
C PRO A 196 -2.54 3.95 -13.16
N GLU A 197 -3.34 3.83 -12.10
CA GLU A 197 -3.07 2.95 -10.95
C GLU A 197 -3.19 1.48 -11.41
N PRO A 198 -2.27 0.58 -11.00
CA PRO A 198 -2.20 -0.79 -11.54
C PRO A 198 -3.43 -1.68 -11.30
N GLY A 199 -4.36 -1.31 -10.43
CA GLY A 199 -5.54 -2.12 -10.09
C GLY A 199 -5.20 -3.39 -9.32
N LEU A 200 -4.13 -3.35 -8.51
CA LEU A 200 -3.70 -4.51 -7.73
C LEU A 200 -4.81 -4.98 -6.79
N ARG A 201 -5.09 -6.31 -6.81
CA ARG A 201 -6.07 -6.91 -5.90
C ARG A 201 -5.52 -6.96 -4.48
N LEU A 202 -6.36 -6.58 -3.52
CA LEU A 202 -5.98 -6.37 -2.12
C LEU A 202 -6.09 -7.64 -1.26
N TYR A 203 -6.22 -8.82 -1.88
CA TYR A 203 -6.23 -10.09 -1.14
C TYR A 203 -4.91 -10.29 -0.39
N ASP A 204 -5.01 -10.71 0.88
CA ASP A 204 -3.86 -10.97 1.76
C ASP A 204 -2.99 -9.73 2.02
N MET A 205 -3.61 -8.55 2.15
CA MET A 205 -2.97 -7.33 2.64
C MET A 205 -3.20 -7.14 4.14
N ALA A 206 -2.17 -6.72 4.85
CA ALA A 206 -2.24 -6.40 6.28
C ALA A 206 -2.92 -5.06 6.52
N SER A 207 -2.66 -4.06 5.67
CA SER A 207 -3.27 -2.73 5.77
C SER A 207 -3.19 -1.94 4.47
N VAL A 208 -4.07 -0.95 4.37
CA VAL A 208 -4.00 0.17 3.42
C VAL A 208 -3.86 1.44 4.23
N GLU A 209 -2.74 2.14 4.11
CA GLU A 209 -2.48 3.42 4.77
C GLU A 209 -2.50 4.54 3.73
N VAL A 210 -3.28 5.58 3.97
CA VAL A 210 -3.36 6.78 3.12
C VAL A 210 -2.76 7.94 3.89
N LEU A 211 -1.58 8.41 3.48
CA LEU A 211 -1.00 9.67 3.97
C LEU A 211 -1.54 10.80 3.12
N GLU A 212 -2.18 11.72 3.76
CA GLU A 212 -2.95 12.79 3.14
C GLU A 212 -2.12 14.06 2.99
N GLY A 213 -2.31 14.73 1.86
CA GLY A 213 -1.51 15.91 1.48
C GLY A 213 -0.10 15.56 0.99
N PRO A 214 0.66 16.55 0.51
CA PRO A 214 1.97 16.35 -0.10
C PRO A 214 2.96 15.63 0.81
N GLN A 215 3.68 14.68 0.27
CA GLN A 215 4.72 13.91 0.98
C GLN A 215 6.10 14.10 0.33
N GLY A 216 6.36 15.29 -0.22
CA GLY A 216 7.60 15.58 -0.95
C GLY A 216 8.87 15.29 -0.17
N THR A 217 8.90 15.59 1.13
CA THR A 217 10.07 15.34 2.00
C THR A 217 10.41 13.85 2.10
N LEU A 218 9.47 12.99 2.43
CA LEU A 218 9.77 11.56 2.64
C LEU A 218 9.67 10.72 1.38
N TYR A 219 8.76 11.06 0.45
CA TYR A 219 8.45 10.23 -0.71
C TYR A 219 8.89 10.82 -2.05
N GLY A 220 9.21 12.12 -2.10
CA GLY A 220 9.73 12.80 -3.31
C GLY A 220 8.66 13.17 -4.32
N SER A 221 9.02 13.11 -5.61
CA SER A 221 8.12 13.51 -6.70
C SER A 221 6.92 12.59 -6.86
N GLY A 222 5.77 13.14 -7.32
CA GLY A 222 4.53 12.40 -7.54
C GLY A 222 3.64 12.23 -6.31
N ALA A 223 4.12 12.53 -5.12
CA ALA A 223 3.32 12.47 -3.89
C ALA A 223 2.72 13.85 -3.55
N ILE A 224 2.10 14.53 -4.54
CA ILE A 224 1.53 15.88 -4.35
C ILE A 224 0.15 15.85 -3.68
N GLY A 225 -0.66 14.84 -3.96
CA GLY A 225 -1.94 14.59 -3.28
C GLY A 225 -1.76 13.75 -2.03
N GLY A 226 -0.74 12.92 -2.01
CA GLY A 226 -0.43 12.02 -0.91
C GLY A 226 0.16 10.69 -1.37
N VAL A 227 0.20 9.75 -0.44
CA VAL A 227 0.73 8.40 -0.65
C VAL A 227 -0.29 7.37 -0.19
N ILE A 228 -0.52 6.35 -1.00
CA ILE A 228 -1.25 5.14 -0.61
C ILE A 228 -0.23 4.03 -0.45
N ARG A 229 -0.11 3.49 0.75
CA ARG A 229 0.75 2.37 1.05
C ARG A 229 -0.06 1.11 1.29
N LEU A 230 0.13 0.13 0.43
CA LEU A 230 -0.38 -1.22 0.58
C LEU A 230 0.65 -2.04 1.35
N THR A 231 0.29 -2.56 2.51
CA THR A 231 1.18 -3.41 3.30
C THR A 231 0.73 -4.85 3.17
N SER A 232 1.61 -5.71 2.67
CA SER A 232 1.34 -7.14 2.58
C SER A 232 1.44 -7.83 3.94
N ASN A 233 0.69 -8.94 4.14
CA ASN A 233 0.88 -9.77 5.31
C ASN A 233 2.31 -10.34 5.32
N PRO A 234 3.04 -10.28 6.43
CA PRO A 234 4.40 -10.76 6.51
C PRO A 234 4.48 -12.28 6.37
N VAL A 235 5.62 -12.78 5.92
CA VAL A 235 5.94 -14.20 5.96
C VAL A 235 6.12 -14.63 7.42
N ASP A 236 5.31 -15.61 7.87
CA ASP A 236 5.46 -16.23 9.19
C ASP A 236 6.55 -17.32 9.12
N LEU A 237 7.57 -17.18 9.99
CA LEU A 237 8.70 -18.09 10.04
C LEU A 237 8.48 -19.30 11.00
N GLN A 238 7.33 -19.33 11.69
CA GLN A 238 7.06 -20.33 12.73
C GLN A 238 5.93 -21.29 12.37
N HIS A 239 4.88 -20.80 11.66
CA HIS A 239 3.66 -21.56 11.44
C HIS A 239 3.35 -21.74 9.97
N VAL A 240 2.88 -22.94 9.62
CA VAL A 240 2.19 -23.18 8.35
C VAL A 240 0.82 -22.54 8.46
N ALA A 241 0.45 -21.72 7.47
CA ALA A 241 -0.89 -21.17 7.38
C ALA A 241 -1.39 -21.24 5.95
N THR A 242 -2.67 -21.52 5.78
CA THR A 242 -3.34 -21.51 4.49
C THR A 242 -4.64 -20.74 4.60
N ALA A 243 -5.04 -20.06 3.55
CA ALA A 243 -6.35 -19.45 3.46
C ALA A 243 -6.85 -19.52 2.01
N ALA A 244 -8.16 -19.66 1.85
CA ALA A 244 -8.80 -19.65 0.55
C ALA A 244 -10.14 -18.91 0.64
N THR A 245 -10.50 -18.21 -0.45
CA THR A 245 -11.83 -17.62 -0.61
C THR A 245 -12.36 -17.94 -2.00
N ALA A 246 -13.65 -18.18 -2.08
CA ALA A 246 -14.36 -18.35 -3.34
C ALA A 246 -15.71 -17.64 -3.26
N GLY A 247 -16.14 -17.03 -4.36
CA GLY A 247 -17.43 -16.34 -4.42
C GLY A 247 -18.05 -16.36 -5.82
N VAL A 248 -19.36 -16.25 -5.84
CA VAL A 248 -20.17 -16.08 -7.05
C VAL A 248 -20.99 -14.82 -6.91
N THR A 249 -21.00 -13.99 -7.96
CA THR A 249 -21.75 -12.72 -7.99
C THR A 249 -22.82 -12.78 -9.06
N ALA A 250 -24.07 -12.60 -8.66
CA ALA A 250 -25.20 -12.38 -9.55
C ALA A 250 -25.51 -10.89 -9.63
N THR A 251 -25.49 -10.32 -10.84
CA THR A 251 -25.82 -8.90 -11.10
C THR A 251 -27.13 -8.82 -11.87
N SER A 252 -28.00 -7.91 -11.51
CA SER A 252 -29.31 -7.73 -12.16
C SER A 252 -29.17 -7.47 -13.66
N GLY A 253 -29.73 -8.35 -14.50
CA GLY A 253 -29.68 -8.24 -15.97
C GLY A 253 -28.30 -8.40 -16.60
N ALA A 254 -27.35 -9.04 -15.93
CA ALA A 254 -25.94 -9.13 -16.31
C ALA A 254 -25.42 -10.57 -16.31
N GLU A 255 -24.24 -10.78 -16.88
CA GLU A 255 -23.47 -12.01 -16.79
C GLU A 255 -23.00 -12.25 -15.33
N PRO A 256 -23.05 -13.48 -14.82
CA PRO A 256 -22.52 -13.77 -13.47
C PRO A 256 -21.00 -13.56 -13.41
N GLY A 257 -20.54 -13.14 -12.24
CA GLY A 257 -19.13 -13.04 -11.90
C GLY A 257 -18.70 -14.14 -10.93
N PHE A 258 -17.40 -14.34 -10.80
CA PHE A 258 -16.83 -15.21 -9.77
C PHE A 258 -15.46 -14.67 -9.30
N ASP A 259 -15.11 -15.04 -8.10
CA ASP A 259 -13.79 -14.74 -7.53
C ASP A 259 -13.25 -15.96 -6.78
N LEU A 260 -11.96 -16.20 -6.96
CA LEU A 260 -11.20 -17.23 -6.27
C LEU A 260 -9.86 -16.64 -5.86
N ALA A 261 -9.48 -16.85 -4.60
CA ALA A 261 -8.13 -16.50 -4.14
C ALA A 261 -7.65 -17.49 -3.08
N GLY A 262 -6.33 -17.65 -2.99
CA GLY A 262 -5.71 -18.54 -2.02
C GLY A 262 -4.35 -18.04 -1.56
N MET A 263 -3.96 -18.42 -0.35
CA MET A 263 -2.68 -18.12 0.26
C MET A 263 -2.13 -19.34 0.95
N VAL A 264 -0.82 -19.54 0.84
CA VAL A 264 -0.06 -20.56 1.58
C VAL A 264 1.16 -19.88 2.18
N ASN A 265 1.41 -20.08 3.47
CA ASN A 265 2.61 -19.70 4.20
C ASN A 265 3.33 -20.95 4.69
N LEU A 266 4.62 -21.05 4.37
CA LEU A 266 5.45 -22.21 4.70
C LEU A 266 6.72 -21.73 5.42
N PRO A 267 6.94 -22.07 6.70
CA PRO A 267 8.24 -21.94 7.34
C PRO A 267 9.18 -23.01 6.77
N LEU A 268 10.16 -22.59 5.95
CA LEU A 268 11.14 -23.48 5.33
C LEU A 268 12.21 -23.90 6.32
N LEU A 269 12.70 -22.95 7.12
CA LEU A 269 13.59 -23.15 8.26
C LEU A 269 13.01 -22.33 9.42
N ARG A 270 12.56 -23.01 10.45
CA ARG A 270 11.90 -22.39 11.60
C ARG A 270 12.72 -21.24 12.15
N ASP A 271 12.08 -20.09 12.38
CA ASP A 271 12.65 -18.83 12.84
C ASP A 271 13.68 -18.18 11.88
N ARG A 272 14.03 -18.82 10.75
CA ARG A 272 15.10 -18.35 9.85
C ARG A 272 14.67 -18.10 8.42
N ALA A 273 13.82 -18.93 7.85
CA ALA A 273 13.38 -18.76 6.47
C ALA A 273 11.95 -19.23 6.28
N GLY A 274 11.18 -18.51 5.49
CA GLY A 274 9.81 -18.86 5.13
C GLY A 274 9.41 -18.29 3.78
N LEU A 275 8.41 -18.92 3.20
CA LEU A 275 7.82 -18.56 1.90
C LEU A 275 6.32 -18.34 2.08
N ARG A 276 5.82 -17.23 1.52
CA ARG A 276 4.38 -16.95 1.42
C ARG A 276 4.02 -16.77 -0.04
N VAL A 277 2.99 -17.48 -0.49
CA VAL A 277 2.50 -17.44 -1.87
C VAL A 277 1.01 -17.14 -1.86
N VAL A 278 0.60 -16.26 -2.75
CA VAL A 278 -0.78 -15.79 -2.95
C VAL A 278 -1.12 -15.92 -4.42
N GLY A 279 -2.32 -16.42 -4.73
CA GLY A 279 -2.84 -16.45 -6.09
C GLY A 279 -4.32 -16.10 -6.12
N TYR A 280 -4.79 -15.50 -7.23
CA TYR A 280 -6.19 -15.15 -7.40
C TYR A 280 -6.62 -15.12 -8.86
N SER A 281 -7.91 -15.36 -9.07
CA SER A 281 -8.58 -15.24 -10.37
C SER A 281 -9.99 -14.69 -10.16
N ILE A 282 -10.31 -13.59 -10.83
CA ILE A 282 -11.58 -12.87 -10.68
C ILE A 282 -12.18 -12.61 -12.05
N ARG A 283 -13.46 -12.85 -12.19
CA ARG A 283 -14.28 -12.44 -13.33
C ARG A 283 -15.36 -11.49 -12.86
N ASP A 284 -15.31 -10.26 -13.36
CA ASP A 284 -16.40 -9.31 -13.22
C ASP A 284 -17.34 -9.43 -14.44
N GLY A 285 -18.55 -9.94 -14.23
CA GLY A 285 -19.53 -10.13 -15.30
C GLY A 285 -19.94 -8.81 -15.95
N GLY A 286 -20.09 -8.81 -17.28
CA GLY A 286 -20.54 -7.65 -18.05
C GLY A 286 -22.02 -7.36 -17.83
N TYR A 287 -22.42 -6.10 -18.01
CA TYR A 287 -23.80 -5.62 -17.85
C TYR A 287 -24.21 -4.55 -18.89
N LEU A 288 -23.30 -4.12 -19.76
CA LEU A 288 -23.58 -3.14 -20.80
C LEU A 288 -23.95 -3.83 -22.11
N ARG A 289 -24.83 -3.20 -22.89
CA ARG A 289 -25.26 -3.65 -24.20
C ARG A 289 -24.70 -2.72 -25.31
N ASP A 290 -24.23 -3.31 -26.38
CA ASP A 290 -23.87 -2.60 -27.60
C ASP A 290 -24.94 -2.86 -28.67
N VAL A 291 -25.65 -1.80 -29.05
CA VAL A 291 -26.83 -1.88 -29.93
C VAL A 291 -26.43 -2.19 -31.36
N ASP A 292 -25.40 -1.50 -31.89
CA ASP A 292 -25.01 -1.68 -33.32
C ASP A 292 -24.36 -3.04 -33.55
N ARG A 293 -23.68 -3.61 -32.54
CA ARG A 293 -23.10 -4.95 -32.64
C ARG A 293 -24.06 -6.06 -32.20
N GLY A 294 -25.26 -5.71 -31.70
CA GLY A 294 -26.25 -6.69 -31.20
C GLY A 294 -25.75 -7.56 -30.07
N ARG A 295 -24.84 -7.04 -29.18
CA ARG A 295 -24.22 -7.80 -28.13
C ARG A 295 -24.61 -7.27 -26.76
N ALA A 296 -24.92 -8.19 -25.84
CA ALA A 296 -25.10 -7.91 -24.41
C ALA A 296 -23.81 -8.21 -23.63
N ASN A 297 -23.73 -7.66 -22.42
CA ASN A 297 -22.68 -7.94 -21.43
C ASN A 297 -21.26 -7.69 -21.96
N VAL A 298 -21.10 -6.64 -22.78
CA VAL A 298 -19.86 -6.39 -23.54
C VAL A 298 -18.69 -6.02 -22.65
N ASN A 299 -18.93 -5.43 -21.45
CA ASN A 299 -17.92 -4.85 -20.57
C ASN A 299 -17.41 -5.81 -19.48
N ARG A 300 -17.41 -7.12 -19.75
CA ARG A 300 -16.79 -8.10 -18.86
C ARG A 300 -15.30 -7.84 -18.70
N SER A 301 -14.77 -8.02 -17.46
CA SER A 301 -13.34 -8.04 -17.20
C SER A 301 -12.90 -9.31 -16.48
N ASP A 302 -11.74 -9.82 -16.85
CA ASP A 302 -11.08 -10.97 -16.24
C ASP A 302 -9.75 -10.48 -15.63
N THR A 303 -9.45 -10.86 -14.40
CA THR A 303 -8.21 -10.54 -13.69
C THR A 303 -7.61 -11.81 -13.13
N ALA A 304 -6.32 -12.04 -13.34
CA ALA A 304 -5.56 -13.10 -12.69
C ALA A 304 -4.24 -12.54 -12.16
N GLY A 305 -3.76 -13.06 -11.04
CA GLY A 305 -2.49 -12.63 -10.48
C GLY A 305 -1.95 -13.55 -9.40
N ALA A 306 -0.66 -13.35 -9.12
CA ALA A 306 0.02 -14.06 -8.06
C ALA A 306 1.08 -13.15 -7.40
N ARG A 307 1.39 -13.44 -6.13
CA ARG A 307 2.50 -12.86 -5.37
C ARG A 307 3.22 -13.95 -4.61
N ALA A 308 4.55 -13.81 -4.50
CA ALA A 308 5.38 -14.66 -3.66
C ALA A 308 6.38 -13.81 -2.89
N ALA A 309 6.62 -14.14 -1.63
CA ALA A 309 7.60 -13.50 -0.77
C ALA A 309 8.42 -14.56 -0.03
N LEU A 310 9.75 -14.47 -0.14
CA LEU A 310 10.73 -15.25 0.59
C LEU A 310 11.36 -14.35 1.64
N ARG A 311 11.27 -14.71 2.91
CA ARG A 311 11.91 -13.99 4.01
C ARG A 311 12.98 -14.86 4.65
N ILE A 312 14.15 -14.26 4.89
CA ILE A 312 15.30 -14.88 5.54
C ILE A 312 15.70 -13.99 6.72
N ALA A 313 15.83 -14.58 7.90
CA ALA A 313 16.28 -13.95 9.14
C ALA A 313 17.54 -14.69 9.65
N PRO A 314 18.76 -14.28 9.20
CA PRO A 314 20.00 -14.97 9.55
C PRO A 314 20.40 -14.82 11.01
N GLY A 315 19.81 -13.91 11.74
CA GLY A 315 20.10 -13.59 13.13
C GLY A 315 20.60 -12.17 13.32
N ASP A 316 20.96 -11.81 14.54
CA ASP A 316 21.51 -10.49 14.92
C ASP A 316 20.69 -9.29 14.41
N GLY A 317 19.36 -9.43 14.33
CA GLY A 317 18.45 -8.39 13.85
C GLY A 317 18.46 -8.16 12.35
N TRP A 318 19.15 -8.97 11.54
CA TRP A 318 19.09 -8.93 10.08
C TRP A 318 17.84 -9.62 9.54
N GLN A 319 17.24 -9.04 8.54
CA GLN A 319 16.15 -9.63 7.76
C GLN A 319 16.34 -9.26 6.28
N VAL A 320 16.17 -10.24 5.42
CA VAL A 320 16.19 -10.08 3.97
C VAL A 320 14.87 -10.62 3.44
N GLU A 321 14.16 -9.83 2.66
CA GLU A 321 12.92 -10.23 2.02
C GLU A 321 12.98 -9.95 0.53
N ALA A 322 12.86 -11.01 -0.28
CA ALA A 322 12.71 -10.93 -1.72
C ALA A 322 11.26 -11.28 -2.07
N SER A 323 10.60 -10.46 -2.87
CA SER A 323 9.24 -10.75 -3.32
C SER A 323 8.99 -10.33 -4.76
N GLY A 324 8.03 -10.99 -5.39
CA GLY A 324 7.56 -10.68 -6.73
C GLY A 324 6.05 -10.78 -6.83
N ALA A 325 5.48 -10.04 -7.79
CA ALA A 325 4.07 -10.08 -8.13
C ALA A 325 3.88 -9.97 -9.63
N GLY A 326 2.85 -10.66 -10.14
CA GLY A 326 2.37 -10.49 -11.50
C GLY A 326 0.85 -10.41 -11.50
N GLN A 327 0.28 -9.50 -12.29
CA GLN A 327 -1.15 -9.38 -12.48
C GLN A 327 -1.47 -9.05 -13.94
N TRP A 328 -2.51 -9.69 -14.46
CA TRP A 328 -3.05 -9.49 -15.81
C TRP A 328 -4.52 -9.13 -15.69
N ILE A 329 -4.91 -8.03 -16.33
CA ILE A 329 -6.30 -7.59 -16.44
C ILE A 329 -6.67 -7.50 -17.90
N GLN A 330 -7.82 -8.07 -18.26
CA GLN A 330 -8.35 -8.02 -19.60
C GLN A 330 -9.83 -7.60 -19.55
N ALA A 331 -10.12 -6.37 -19.96
CA ALA A 331 -11.48 -5.90 -20.17
C ALA A 331 -11.85 -6.06 -21.64
N ARG A 332 -12.97 -6.73 -21.90
CA ARG A 332 -13.40 -7.01 -23.28
C ARG A 332 -13.83 -5.77 -24.04
N ASP A 333 -14.28 -4.75 -23.30
CA ASP A 333 -14.80 -3.52 -23.89
C ASP A 333 -14.85 -2.40 -22.83
N GLY A 334 -15.06 -1.14 -23.27
CA GLY A 334 -15.14 0.03 -22.39
C GLY A 334 -16.32 -0.01 -21.42
N GLN A 335 -16.14 0.60 -20.26
CA GLN A 335 -17.10 0.62 -19.14
C GLN A 335 -18.15 1.75 -19.24
N TYR A 336 -18.51 2.21 -20.43
CA TYR A 336 -19.40 3.36 -20.61
C TYR A 336 -20.65 3.02 -21.43
N ALA A 337 -21.66 3.82 -21.21
CA ALA A 337 -22.91 3.86 -21.98
C ALA A 337 -23.10 5.24 -22.61
N GLU A 338 -24.03 5.37 -23.52
CA GLU A 338 -24.45 6.63 -24.14
C GLU A 338 -25.88 6.96 -23.71
N ARG A 339 -26.10 8.14 -23.12
CA ARG A 339 -27.38 8.51 -22.52
C ARG A 339 -28.56 8.38 -23.47
N ILE A 340 -28.36 8.68 -24.75
CA ILE A 340 -29.39 8.58 -25.80
C ILE A 340 -29.86 7.15 -26.08
N GLU A 341 -28.98 6.16 -25.83
CA GLU A 341 -29.29 4.74 -26.01
C GLU A 341 -29.83 4.09 -24.75
N GLY A 342 -29.76 4.82 -23.64
CA GLY A 342 -30.14 4.38 -22.28
C GLY A 342 -28.94 4.19 -21.37
N VAL A 343 -29.20 4.11 -20.04
CA VAL A 343 -28.15 4.10 -19.01
C VAL A 343 -27.23 2.87 -19.03
N LEU A 344 -27.60 1.80 -19.75
CA LEU A 344 -26.81 0.56 -19.84
C LEU A 344 -26.54 0.17 -21.31
N ALA A 345 -26.64 1.11 -22.24
CA ALA A 345 -26.48 0.81 -23.67
C ALA A 345 -25.62 1.87 -24.37
N ARG A 346 -25.00 1.47 -25.46
CA ARG A 346 -24.23 2.34 -26.35
C ARG A 346 -24.27 1.83 -27.80
N ARG A 347 -23.73 2.62 -28.72
CA ARG A 347 -23.53 2.26 -30.13
C ARG A 347 -22.07 2.39 -30.51
N THR A 348 -21.41 1.29 -30.83
CA THR A 348 -20.06 1.28 -31.42
C THR A 348 -19.97 0.29 -32.57
N LEU A 349 -19.09 0.55 -33.51
CA LEU A 349 -18.86 -0.35 -34.66
C LEU A 349 -17.82 -1.43 -34.33
N ALA A 350 -17.01 -1.21 -33.27
CA ALA A 350 -15.98 -2.14 -32.87
C ALA A 350 -15.93 -2.28 -31.35
N ALA A 351 -15.38 -3.41 -30.87
CA ALA A 351 -15.02 -3.58 -29.50
C ALA A 351 -13.86 -2.64 -29.12
N GLN A 352 -13.86 -2.20 -27.85
CA GLN A 352 -12.86 -1.29 -27.30
C GLN A 352 -12.17 -1.96 -26.10
N PRO A 353 -11.37 -3.03 -26.35
CA PRO A 353 -10.71 -3.76 -25.29
C PRO A 353 -9.65 -2.92 -24.58
N PHE A 354 -9.42 -3.28 -23.32
CA PHE A 354 -8.33 -2.77 -22.53
C PHE A 354 -7.58 -3.94 -21.88
N GLU A 355 -6.26 -3.91 -21.98
CA GLU A 355 -5.36 -4.87 -21.36
C GLU A 355 -4.37 -4.15 -20.44
N ASN A 356 -4.04 -4.79 -19.32
CA ASN A 356 -3.07 -4.30 -18.36
C ASN A 356 -2.25 -5.47 -17.83
N THR A 357 -0.94 -5.35 -17.89
CA THR A 357 -0.01 -6.30 -17.32
C THR A 357 0.91 -5.57 -16.35
N LEU A 358 0.93 -6.03 -15.12
CA LEU A 358 1.86 -5.58 -14.06
C LEU A 358 2.82 -6.71 -13.73
N LEU A 359 4.12 -6.41 -13.74
CA LEU A 359 5.18 -7.25 -13.18
C LEU A 359 5.95 -6.44 -12.15
N PHE A 360 6.19 -7.02 -11.00
CA PHE A 360 6.83 -6.35 -9.87
C PHE A 360 7.83 -7.27 -9.18
N GLY A 361 8.98 -6.75 -8.85
CA GLY A 361 10.00 -7.42 -8.06
C GLY A 361 10.61 -6.47 -7.03
N ARG A 362 10.88 -6.96 -5.83
CA ARG A 362 11.55 -6.17 -4.79
C ARG A 362 12.51 -7.00 -3.94
N LEU A 363 13.53 -6.34 -3.42
CA LEU A 363 14.45 -6.82 -2.40
C LEU A 363 14.51 -5.80 -1.26
N VAL A 364 14.23 -6.23 -0.05
CA VAL A 364 14.32 -5.40 1.15
C VAL A 364 15.29 -6.02 2.13
N VAL A 365 16.28 -5.25 2.56
CA VAL A 365 17.24 -5.62 3.61
C VAL A 365 16.98 -4.71 4.80
N THR A 366 16.76 -5.31 5.95
CA THR A 366 16.53 -4.59 7.22
C THR A 366 17.55 -5.06 8.25
N LYS A 367 18.06 -4.12 9.03
CA LYS A 367 18.86 -4.38 10.24
C LYS A 367 18.28 -3.59 11.40
N ASP A 368 17.89 -4.29 12.43
CA ASP A 368 17.51 -3.70 13.73
C ASP A 368 18.66 -3.89 14.72
N TRP A 369 19.05 -2.83 15.44
CA TRP A 369 20.03 -2.87 16.52
C TRP A 369 19.34 -2.70 17.87
N ASP A 370 19.92 -3.27 18.92
CA ASP A 370 19.43 -3.14 20.31
C ASP A 370 19.36 -1.68 20.77
N SER A 371 20.17 -0.79 20.17
CA SER A 371 20.14 0.66 20.42
C SER A 371 18.88 1.36 19.92
N GLY A 372 17.96 0.64 19.25
CA GLY A 372 16.79 1.20 18.59
C GLY A 372 17.08 1.85 17.22
N LEU A 373 18.33 1.76 16.74
CA LEU A 373 18.67 2.15 15.36
C LEU A 373 18.16 1.10 14.40
N ARG A 374 17.59 1.53 13.28
CA ARG A 374 17.08 0.67 12.21
C ARG A 374 17.59 1.13 10.85
N PHE A 375 18.15 0.20 10.11
CA PHE A 375 18.48 0.36 8.69
C PHE A 375 17.46 -0.37 7.83
N VAL A 376 17.05 0.26 6.73
CA VAL A 376 16.22 -0.36 5.69
C VAL A 376 16.78 0.05 4.33
N SER A 377 17.04 -0.94 3.48
CA SER A 377 17.34 -0.72 2.07
C SER A 377 16.32 -1.49 1.24
N ALA A 378 15.53 -0.78 0.45
CA ALA A 378 14.47 -1.31 -0.39
C ALA A 378 14.76 -0.97 -1.84
N SER A 379 14.91 -1.99 -2.68
CA SER A 379 15.08 -1.85 -4.12
C SER A 379 13.95 -2.58 -4.84
N GLY A 380 13.43 -1.99 -5.90
CA GLY A 380 12.36 -2.60 -6.68
C GLY A 380 12.38 -2.22 -8.14
N ILE A 381 11.78 -3.10 -8.92
CA ILE A 381 11.50 -2.92 -10.34
C ILE A 381 10.03 -3.17 -10.60
N THR A 382 9.39 -2.28 -11.35
CA THR A 382 8.00 -2.41 -11.79
C THR A 382 7.95 -2.27 -13.30
N GLY A 383 7.47 -3.30 -13.98
CA GLY A 383 7.12 -3.26 -15.40
C GLY A 383 5.61 -3.16 -15.54
N TYR A 384 5.13 -2.24 -16.35
CA TYR A 384 3.72 -1.96 -16.50
C TYR A 384 3.34 -1.65 -17.94
N THR A 385 2.54 -2.53 -18.56
CA THR A 385 2.08 -2.36 -19.94
C THR A 385 0.57 -2.21 -19.98
N THR A 386 0.08 -1.17 -20.67
CA THR A 386 -1.34 -1.02 -20.98
C THR A 386 -1.57 -0.92 -22.48
N ARG A 387 -2.64 -1.53 -22.96
CA ARG A 387 -3.10 -1.45 -24.34
C ARG A 387 -4.57 -1.05 -24.36
N GLU A 388 -4.86 0.05 -25.05
CA GLU A 388 -6.22 0.59 -25.19
C GLU A 388 -6.60 0.65 -26.65
N THR A 389 -7.85 0.30 -26.93
CA THR A 389 -8.44 0.46 -28.26
C THR A 389 -9.74 1.25 -28.16
N PHE A 390 -9.92 2.23 -29.04
CA PHE A 390 -11.14 3.01 -29.14
C PHE A 390 -11.70 2.98 -30.58
N ASP A 391 -13.03 3.01 -30.69
CA ASP A 391 -13.72 3.26 -31.95
C ASP A 391 -13.59 4.76 -32.30
N ALA A 392 -12.68 5.05 -33.21
CA ALA A 392 -12.41 6.40 -33.75
C ALA A 392 -13.05 6.63 -35.13
N THR A 393 -14.06 5.83 -35.51
CA THR A 393 -14.74 5.93 -36.77
C THR A 393 -15.38 7.30 -36.96
N PRO A 394 -15.09 8.02 -38.08
CA PRO A 394 -15.59 9.35 -38.30
C PRO A 394 -17.12 9.41 -38.35
N ARG A 395 -17.69 10.34 -37.61
CA ARG A 395 -19.15 10.57 -37.52
C ARG A 395 -19.47 12.05 -37.73
N ASN A 396 -20.63 12.34 -38.36
CA ASN A 396 -21.11 13.71 -38.45
C ASN A 396 -21.75 14.19 -37.13
N ALA A 397 -22.17 15.46 -37.08
CA ALA A 397 -22.80 16.06 -35.91
C ALA A 397 -24.10 15.35 -35.45
N ARG A 398 -24.73 14.58 -36.31
CA ARG A 398 -25.92 13.75 -35.99
C ARG A 398 -25.52 12.33 -35.52
N GLY A 399 -24.22 12.03 -35.41
CA GLY A 399 -23.69 10.74 -35.00
C GLY A 399 -23.74 9.66 -36.10
N ARG A 400 -24.06 10.00 -37.34
CA ARG A 400 -24.03 9.05 -38.47
C ARG A 400 -22.57 8.82 -38.91
N VAL A 401 -22.23 7.58 -39.23
CA VAL A 401 -20.95 7.20 -39.80
C VAL A 401 -20.75 7.84 -41.16
N ILE A 402 -19.60 8.49 -41.37
CA ILE A 402 -19.25 9.21 -42.62
C ILE A 402 -17.87 8.79 -43.17
N GLY A 403 -17.23 7.78 -42.58
CA GLY A 403 -15.94 7.29 -43.03
C GLY A 403 -15.77 5.79 -42.73
N PRO A 404 -14.63 5.20 -43.12
CA PRO A 404 -14.34 3.81 -42.84
C PRO A 404 -14.24 3.52 -41.35
N LEU A 405 -14.47 2.26 -40.98
CA LEU A 405 -14.17 1.78 -39.62
C LEU A 405 -12.73 2.13 -39.26
N THR A 406 -12.57 2.88 -38.20
CA THR A 406 -11.27 3.38 -37.76
C THR A 406 -11.09 3.06 -36.27
N LEU A 407 -10.02 2.37 -35.94
CA LEU A 407 -9.63 2.10 -34.56
C LEU A 407 -8.45 3.00 -34.18
N TYR A 408 -8.51 3.60 -33.02
CA TYR A 408 -7.36 4.23 -32.40
C TYR A 408 -6.79 3.30 -31.34
N ARG A 409 -5.49 3.06 -31.38
CA ARG A 409 -4.77 2.25 -30.41
C ARG A 409 -3.74 3.10 -29.68
N ALA A 410 -3.68 2.96 -28.36
CA ALA A 410 -2.64 3.55 -27.51
C ALA A 410 -2.01 2.44 -26.67
N ASN A 411 -0.69 2.32 -26.76
CA ASN A 411 0.10 1.38 -25.98
C ASN A 411 1.04 2.18 -25.10
N HIS A 412 1.03 1.90 -23.80
CA HIS A 412 2.00 2.43 -22.85
C HIS A 412 2.84 1.30 -22.30
N ASP A 413 4.15 1.43 -22.44
CA ASP A 413 5.13 0.56 -21.80
C ASP A 413 5.93 1.39 -20.80
N LYS A 414 5.90 0.99 -19.53
CA LYS A 414 6.50 1.70 -18.41
C LYS A 414 7.42 0.79 -17.63
N GLU A 415 8.57 1.32 -17.25
CA GLU A 415 9.53 0.66 -16.40
C GLU A 415 10.01 1.62 -15.32
N LEU A 416 9.83 1.22 -14.07
CA LEU A 416 10.24 1.99 -12.90
C LEU A 416 11.21 1.18 -12.07
N VAL A 417 12.42 1.71 -11.87
CA VAL A 417 13.41 1.16 -10.94
C VAL A 417 13.59 2.14 -9.81
N THR A 418 13.47 1.66 -8.58
CA THR A 418 13.64 2.49 -7.38
C THR A 418 14.56 1.81 -6.38
N THR A 419 15.41 2.60 -5.73
CA THR A 419 16.20 2.16 -4.58
C THR A 419 16.16 3.25 -3.51
N GLU A 420 15.77 2.88 -2.31
CA GLU A 420 15.84 3.74 -1.14
C GLU A 420 16.61 3.05 -0.03
N SER A 421 17.59 3.76 0.56
CA SER A 421 18.27 3.31 1.78
C SER A 421 18.13 4.37 2.84
N ARG A 422 17.70 3.95 4.05
CA ARG A 422 17.45 4.87 5.17
C ARG A 422 17.88 4.30 6.50
N LEU A 423 18.28 5.20 7.38
CA LEU A 423 18.48 4.96 8.80
C LEU A 423 17.41 5.70 9.58
N SER A 424 16.86 5.07 10.60
CA SER A 424 15.89 5.70 11.51
C SER A 424 16.13 5.28 12.94
N ARG A 425 15.73 6.13 13.89
CA ARG A 425 15.78 5.82 15.31
C ARG A 425 14.63 6.51 16.02
N SER A 426 13.93 5.76 16.88
CA SER A 426 12.95 6.30 17.83
C SER A 426 13.48 6.11 19.23
N LEU A 427 13.46 7.18 20.03
CA LEU A 427 13.98 7.21 21.39
C LEU A 427 12.84 7.19 22.42
N PRO A 428 13.04 6.62 23.61
CA PRO A 428 12.00 6.57 24.64
C PRO A 428 11.49 7.95 25.09
N ASN A 429 12.33 9.00 24.98
CA ASN A 429 11.95 10.39 25.29
C ASN A 429 11.01 11.02 24.26
N GLY A 430 10.63 10.30 23.20
CA GLY A 430 9.75 10.74 22.14
C GLY A 430 10.44 11.46 20.99
N ASN A 431 11.75 11.63 21.02
CA ASN A 431 12.51 12.08 19.86
C ASN A 431 12.60 10.95 18.83
N SER A 432 12.54 11.29 17.55
CA SER A 432 12.78 10.34 16.47
C SER A 432 13.38 11.04 15.25
N TRP A 433 14.06 10.30 14.43
CA TRP A 433 14.58 10.81 13.17
C TRP A 433 14.67 9.70 12.12
N VAL A 434 14.63 10.13 10.86
CA VAL A 434 14.94 9.32 9.69
C VAL A 434 15.80 10.13 8.75
N ALA A 435 16.80 9.51 8.15
CA ALA A 435 17.61 10.09 7.08
C ALA A 435 17.92 9.02 6.04
N GLY A 436 17.97 9.40 4.78
CA GLY A 436 18.20 8.46 3.70
C GLY A 436 18.43 9.10 2.36
N PHE A 437 18.62 8.24 1.38
CA PHE A 437 18.72 8.60 -0.02
C PHE A 437 17.85 7.71 -0.90
N THR A 438 17.45 8.24 -2.06
CA THR A 438 16.61 7.55 -3.04
C THR A 438 17.17 7.76 -4.43
N VAL A 439 17.19 6.71 -5.25
CA VAL A 439 17.47 6.77 -6.68
C VAL A 439 16.26 6.20 -7.41
N ILE A 440 15.82 6.92 -8.46
CA ILE A 440 14.68 6.55 -9.31
C ILE A 440 15.12 6.63 -10.75
N SER A 441 14.77 5.60 -11.53
CA SER A 441 14.84 5.61 -12.99
C SER A 441 13.47 5.17 -13.51
N ASP A 442 12.80 6.06 -14.24
CA ASP A 442 11.51 5.82 -14.86
C ASP A 442 11.62 5.97 -16.37
N ARG A 443 11.04 5.04 -17.11
CA ARG A 443 10.92 5.07 -18.56
C ARG A 443 9.47 4.85 -18.96
N ASP A 444 8.85 5.83 -19.63
CA ASP A 444 7.48 5.79 -20.11
C ASP A 444 7.45 5.98 -21.64
N ILE A 445 6.95 4.97 -22.35
CA ILE A 445 6.84 4.94 -23.80
C ILE A 445 5.37 4.94 -24.18
N LEU A 446 4.91 5.96 -24.89
CA LEU A 446 3.59 6.03 -25.51
C LEU A 446 3.70 5.82 -27.01
N ALA A 447 3.17 4.71 -27.50
CA ALA A 447 3.00 4.43 -28.93
C ALA A 447 1.53 4.51 -29.33
N ARG A 448 1.24 5.11 -30.49
CA ARG A 448 -0.14 5.34 -30.95
C ARG A 448 -0.29 5.02 -32.42
N SER A 449 -1.47 4.53 -32.83
CA SER A 449 -1.80 4.29 -34.24
C SER A 449 -3.29 4.43 -34.51
N TYR A 450 -3.61 4.72 -35.80
CA TYR A 450 -4.94 4.51 -36.38
C TYR A 450 -4.90 3.29 -37.29
N SER A 451 -5.88 2.41 -37.13
CA SER A 451 -6.05 1.22 -37.94
C SER A 451 -7.38 1.30 -38.71
N GLN A 452 -7.32 1.14 -40.01
CA GLN A 452 -8.46 1.02 -40.91
C GLN A 452 -8.34 -0.29 -41.73
N PRO A 453 -9.38 -0.78 -42.38
CA PRO A 453 -9.28 -1.99 -43.18
C PRO A 453 -8.14 -1.89 -44.20
N GLY A 454 -7.11 -2.74 -44.03
CA GLY A 454 -5.92 -2.79 -44.88
C GLY A 454 -4.87 -1.69 -44.68
N ILE A 455 -5.05 -0.77 -43.73
CA ILE A 455 -4.12 0.36 -43.50
C ILE A 455 -3.91 0.57 -42.00
N ASP A 456 -2.67 0.46 -41.54
CA ASP A 456 -2.25 0.88 -40.24
C ASP A 456 -1.32 2.09 -40.32
N VAL A 457 -1.69 3.19 -39.64
CA VAL A 457 -0.94 4.45 -39.64
C VAL A 457 -0.45 4.76 -38.19
N SER A 458 0.84 4.68 -37.99
CA SER A 458 1.43 5.17 -36.76
C SER A 458 1.31 6.70 -36.66
N VAL A 459 0.93 7.18 -35.48
CA VAL A 459 0.93 8.62 -35.16
C VAL A 459 1.97 8.90 -34.08
N ILE A 460 2.40 10.16 -34.03
CA ILE A 460 3.49 10.52 -33.13
C ILE A 460 3.16 10.16 -31.68
N GLY A 461 4.04 9.42 -31.05
CA GLY A 461 4.09 9.13 -29.62
C GLY A 461 5.28 9.83 -28.97
N VAL A 462 5.50 9.56 -27.71
CA VAL A 462 6.61 10.15 -26.96
C VAL A 462 7.22 9.09 -26.03
N THR A 463 8.54 9.20 -25.81
CA THR A 463 9.25 8.48 -24.77
C THR A 463 9.78 9.49 -23.77
N ASN A 464 9.53 9.29 -22.48
CA ASN A 464 10.15 10.05 -21.40
C ASN A 464 11.06 9.13 -20.58
N VAL A 465 12.25 9.59 -20.24
CA VAL A 465 13.16 8.92 -19.31
C VAL A 465 13.52 9.90 -18.21
N THR A 466 13.17 9.57 -16.98
CA THR A 466 13.45 10.39 -15.81
C THR A 466 14.40 9.67 -14.87
N ASN A 467 15.57 10.25 -14.62
CA ASN A 467 16.54 9.77 -13.63
C ASN A 467 16.65 10.79 -12.51
N ALA A 468 16.41 10.38 -11.28
CA ALA A 468 16.44 11.24 -10.11
C ALA A 468 17.24 10.64 -8.97
N ALA A 469 18.02 11.49 -8.30
CA ALA A 469 18.70 11.17 -7.05
C ALA A 469 18.31 12.21 -6.00
N SER A 470 18.08 11.74 -4.77
CA SER A 470 17.64 12.61 -3.68
C SER A 470 18.27 12.19 -2.36
N ALA A 471 18.52 13.16 -1.49
CA ALA A 471 18.82 12.96 -0.07
C ALA A 471 17.71 13.60 0.77
N PHE A 472 17.28 12.94 1.84
CA PHE A 472 16.21 13.42 2.70
C PHE A 472 16.50 13.16 4.18
N GLY A 473 15.88 13.96 5.04
CA GLY A 473 15.88 13.75 6.48
C GLY A 473 14.69 14.43 7.13
N GLU A 474 14.18 13.82 8.20
CA GLU A 474 13.12 14.38 9.03
C GLU A 474 13.37 14.00 10.49
N GLY A 475 13.25 14.96 11.39
CA GLY A 475 13.38 14.76 12.82
C GLY A 475 12.19 15.29 13.59
N THR A 476 11.73 14.52 14.58
CA THR A 476 10.71 14.92 15.54
C THR A 476 11.37 15.12 16.89
N PHE A 477 11.18 16.28 17.47
CA PHE A 477 11.76 16.71 18.75
C PHE A 477 10.65 16.91 19.78
N ALA A 478 10.67 16.12 20.83
CA ALA A 478 9.78 16.27 21.98
C ALA A 478 10.29 17.45 22.82
N LEU A 479 9.66 18.62 22.69
CA LEU A 479 9.99 19.82 23.46
C LEU A 479 9.36 19.79 24.86
N ALA A 480 8.28 19.03 25.03
CA ALA A 480 7.65 18.71 26.30
C ALA A 480 7.06 17.30 26.23
N SER A 481 6.64 16.75 27.36
CA SER A 481 6.00 15.41 27.42
C SER A 481 4.76 15.28 26.53
N ASN A 482 4.10 16.39 26.24
CA ASN A 482 2.87 16.47 25.46
C ASN A 482 2.99 17.32 24.19
N PHE A 483 4.15 17.91 23.88
CA PHE A 483 4.36 18.77 22.71
C PHE A 483 5.60 18.37 21.94
N SER A 484 5.47 18.18 20.63
CA SER A 484 6.57 17.87 19.73
C SER A 484 6.53 18.71 18.46
N VAL A 485 7.70 18.98 17.91
CA VAL A 485 7.89 19.65 16.63
C VAL A 485 8.65 18.73 15.68
N THR A 486 8.18 18.65 14.44
CA THR A 486 8.83 17.88 13.38
C THR A 486 9.35 18.85 12.33
N ALA A 487 10.58 18.66 11.89
CA ALA A 487 11.18 19.43 10.79
C ALA A 487 11.94 18.47 9.87
N GLY A 488 11.85 18.71 8.58
CA GLY A 488 12.53 17.89 7.60
C GLY A 488 12.68 18.57 6.25
N GLY A 489 13.45 17.94 5.38
CA GLY A 489 13.65 18.40 4.02
C GLY A 489 14.20 17.31 3.11
N ARG A 490 13.96 17.47 1.83
CA ARG A 490 14.48 16.63 0.76
C ARG A 490 15.10 17.51 -0.32
N TYR A 491 16.31 17.20 -0.72
CA TYR A 491 16.92 17.77 -1.89
C TYR A 491 16.92 16.75 -3.02
N THR A 492 16.37 17.12 -4.17
CA THR A 492 16.28 16.26 -5.36
C THR A 492 16.96 16.92 -6.55
N SER A 493 17.73 16.12 -7.30
CA SER A 493 18.23 16.44 -8.63
C SER A 493 17.65 15.40 -9.60
N ALA A 494 16.82 15.85 -10.54
CA ALA A 494 16.16 15.01 -11.52
C ALA A 494 16.45 15.48 -12.93
N ARG A 495 16.82 14.57 -13.82
CA ARG A 495 16.98 14.81 -15.25
C ARG A 495 15.90 14.07 -16.01
N THR A 496 15.14 14.80 -16.84
CA THR A 496 14.11 14.22 -17.72
C THR A 496 14.51 14.48 -19.18
N ASP A 497 14.66 13.39 -19.94
CA ASP A 497 14.86 13.41 -21.37
C ASP A 497 13.58 12.95 -22.07
N GLY A 498 13.17 13.65 -23.14
CA GLY A 498 12.00 13.36 -23.95
C GLY A 498 12.37 13.18 -25.41
N ASP A 499 11.88 12.07 -26.02
CA ASP A 499 12.05 11.84 -27.45
C ASP A 499 10.71 11.52 -28.13
N PRO A 500 10.37 12.21 -29.25
CA PRO A 500 9.22 11.87 -30.07
C PRO A 500 9.49 10.57 -30.84
N SER A 501 8.46 9.74 -31.04
CA SER A 501 8.57 8.46 -31.78
C SER A 501 8.82 8.61 -33.29
N ALA A 502 8.65 9.81 -33.83
CA ALA A 502 8.89 10.16 -35.23
C ALA A 502 9.22 11.66 -35.33
N THR A 503 9.72 12.12 -36.46
CA THR A 503 9.98 13.55 -36.69
C THR A 503 8.69 14.36 -36.56
N PRO A 504 8.59 15.29 -35.59
CA PRO A 504 7.38 16.07 -35.38
C PRO A 504 7.21 17.14 -36.48
N ARG A 505 5.98 17.43 -36.88
CA ARG A 505 5.67 18.54 -37.82
C ARG A 505 5.96 19.90 -37.23
N ALA A 506 5.76 20.04 -35.93
CA ALA A 506 6.17 21.19 -35.15
C ALA A 506 6.56 20.72 -33.76
N SER A 507 7.71 21.19 -33.28
CA SER A 507 8.22 20.84 -31.97
C SER A 507 8.79 22.07 -31.30
N ASN A 508 8.46 22.22 -30.04
CA ASN A 508 9.10 23.16 -29.13
C ASN A 508 9.40 22.40 -27.84
N PHE A 509 10.53 21.71 -27.81
CA PHE A 509 10.93 20.93 -26.64
C PHE A 509 12.44 21.01 -26.39
N VAL A 510 12.80 20.89 -25.13
CA VAL A 510 14.17 20.92 -24.65
C VAL A 510 14.58 19.51 -24.21
N ARG A 511 15.69 19.00 -24.77
CA ARG A 511 16.29 17.74 -24.29
C ARG A 511 17.05 17.97 -23.00
N GLY A 512 17.07 16.99 -22.12
CA GLY A 512 17.88 17.00 -20.91
C GLY A 512 17.45 18.03 -19.89
N ARG A 513 16.14 18.16 -19.62
CA ARG A 513 15.62 19.07 -18.59
C ARG A 513 16.13 18.67 -17.21
N LEU A 514 16.85 19.56 -16.55
CA LEU A 514 17.33 19.39 -15.18
C LEU A 514 16.41 20.11 -14.19
N THR A 515 15.86 19.39 -13.23
CA THR A 515 15.07 19.93 -12.11
C THR A 515 15.86 19.73 -10.82
N ARG A 516 16.15 20.83 -10.13
CA ARG A 516 16.73 20.81 -8.77
C ARG A 516 15.75 21.46 -7.82
N ARG A 517 15.48 20.79 -6.70
CA ARG A 517 14.44 21.24 -5.79
C ARG A 517 14.74 20.85 -4.35
N PHE A 518 14.27 21.70 -3.43
CA PHE A 518 14.22 21.42 -2.01
C PHE A 518 12.75 21.42 -1.55
N ASP A 519 12.32 20.33 -0.90
CA ASP A 519 10.97 20.15 -0.38
C ASP A 519 10.99 20.08 1.14
N PRO A 520 10.69 21.19 1.84
CA PRO A 520 10.63 21.24 3.29
C PRO A 520 9.31 20.70 3.85
N THR A 521 9.36 20.25 5.12
CA THR A 521 8.21 20.04 5.98
C THR A 521 8.47 20.60 7.36
N ILE A 522 7.46 21.21 7.96
CA ILE A 522 7.46 21.63 9.37
C ILE A 522 6.11 21.28 9.95
N ALA A 523 6.08 20.66 11.14
CA ALA A 523 4.84 20.29 11.77
C ALA A 523 4.96 20.33 13.30
N ALA A 524 3.82 20.42 13.97
CA ALA A 524 3.73 20.36 15.42
C ALA A 524 2.58 19.42 15.82
N SER A 525 2.76 18.71 16.92
CA SER A 525 1.73 17.91 17.56
C SER A 525 1.67 18.23 19.04
N TRP A 526 0.47 18.50 19.51
CA TRP A 526 0.19 18.85 20.91
C TRP A 526 -0.89 17.92 21.49
N ARG A 527 -0.48 17.05 22.40
CA ARG A 527 -1.38 16.18 23.13
C ARG A 527 -2.00 16.95 24.30
N ILE A 528 -3.26 17.33 24.13
CA ILE A 528 -4.03 18.11 25.12
C ILE A 528 -4.71 17.24 26.18
N ALA A 529 -4.87 15.94 25.90
CA ALA A 529 -5.33 14.89 26.82
C ALA A 529 -4.66 13.56 26.46
N SER A 530 -4.80 12.53 27.31
CA SER A 530 -4.22 11.19 27.08
C SER A 530 -4.54 10.61 25.69
N GLU A 531 -5.74 10.90 25.18
CA GLU A 531 -6.29 10.34 23.94
C GLU A 531 -6.48 11.38 22.85
N VAL A 532 -6.22 12.68 23.12
CA VAL A 532 -6.53 13.79 22.21
C VAL A 532 -5.29 14.57 21.86
N ALA A 533 -5.02 14.70 20.58
CA ALA A 533 -3.93 15.51 20.04
C ALA A 533 -4.44 16.50 18.99
N LEU A 534 -3.90 17.71 19.04
CA LEU A 534 -3.95 18.70 17.96
C LEU A 534 -2.70 18.60 17.13
N PHE A 535 -2.79 18.88 15.84
CA PHE A 535 -1.63 18.98 14.98
C PHE A 535 -1.77 20.13 13.97
N ALA A 536 -0.63 20.64 13.53
CA ALA A 536 -0.53 21.54 12.41
C ALA A 536 0.69 21.16 11.55
N ARG A 537 0.58 21.28 10.23
CA ARG A 537 1.63 20.90 9.29
C ARG A 537 1.70 21.82 8.08
N PHE A 538 2.92 22.19 7.72
CA PHE A 538 3.29 22.78 6.45
C PHE A 538 4.09 21.76 5.65
N GLN A 539 3.74 21.56 4.38
CA GLN A 539 4.42 20.60 3.53
C GLN A 539 4.34 20.97 2.06
N THR A 540 5.31 20.48 1.29
CA THR A 540 5.41 20.73 -0.14
C THR A 540 5.53 19.42 -0.91
N GLY A 541 5.22 19.48 -2.21
CA GLY A 541 5.40 18.40 -3.14
C GLY A 541 5.49 18.92 -4.57
N TYR A 542 5.94 18.08 -5.49
CA TYR A 542 6.08 18.45 -6.90
C TYR A 542 5.99 17.21 -7.80
N ARG A 543 5.81 17.48 -9.10
CA ARG A 543 6.01 16.50 -10.17
C ARG A 543 7.01 17.04 -11.19
N THR A 544 7.75 16.15 -11.84
CA THR A 544 8.67 16.50 -12.92
C THR A 544 7.89 16.90 -14.18
N GLY A 545 8.44 17.78 -14.99
CA GLY A 545 7.96 18.02 -16.35
C GLY A 545 8.42 16.93 -17.31
N GLY A 546 7.99 17.02 -18.54
CA GLY A 546 8.37 16.05 -19.59
C GLY A 546 7.96 16.49 -20.98
N LEU A 547 8.09 15.58 -21.93
CA LEU A 547 7.60 15.74 -23.30
C LEU A 547 6.22 15.06 -23.44
N ALA A 548 5.32 15.73 -24.09
CA ALA A 548 4.01 15.17 -24.39
C ALA A 548 3.57 15.45 -25.82
N VAL A 549 2.56 14.72 -26.26
CA VAL A 549 1.83 15.05 -27.46
C VAL A 549 1.08 16.36 -27.24
N ALA A 550 1.16 17.25 -28.22
CA ALA A 550 0.48 18.55 -28.24
C ALA A 550 -0.78 18.51 -29.12
N PRO A 551 -1.73 19.46 -28.96
CA PRO A 551 -2.89 19.57 -29.84
C PRO A 551 -2.49 19.69 -31.31
N GLY A 552 -3.09 18.87 -32.17
CA GLY A 552 -2.82 18.81 -33.61
C GLY A 552 -2.02 17.57 -34.04
N ILE A 553 -2.15 17.20 -35.31
CA ILE A 553 -1.54 16.00 -35.86
C ILE A 553 -0.01 16.17 -35.96
N GLY A 554 0.76 15.23 -35.39
CA GLY A 554 2.22 15.21 -35.49
C GLY A 554 2.93 16.28 -34.65
N ARG A 555 2.32 16.79 -33.58
CA ARG A 555 2.89 17.81 -32.71
C ARG A 555 3.28 17.24 -31.35
N VAL A 556 4.39 17.75 -30.81
CA VAL A 556 4.85 17.50 -29.45
C VAL A 556 5.22 18.82 -28.77
N ALA A 557 5.10 18.88 -27.46
CA ALA A 557 5.51 20.03 -26.66
C ALA A 557 5.93 19.57 -25.26
N ASP A 558 6.80 20.37 -24.64
CA ASP A 558 7.14 20.24 -23.24
C ASP A 558 5.98 20.68 -22.35
N TYR A 559 5.80 19.99 -21.24
CA TYR A 559 5.07 20.49 -20.09
C TYR A 559 6.01 20.74 -18.91
N LYS A 560 5.72 21.79 -18.14
CA LYS A 560 6.56 22.24 -17.04
C LYS A 560 6.35 21.37 -15.79
N PRO A 561 7.34 21.26 -14.89
CA PRO A 561 7.10 20.78 -13.53
C PRO A 561 6.00 21.57 -12.84
N ASP A 562 5.21 20.93 -12.01
CA ASP A 562 4.25 21.57 -11.12
C ASP A 562 4.63 21.40 -9.65
N ALA A 563 4.08 22.25 -8.80
CA ALA A 563 4.39 22.26 -7.38
C ALA A 563 3.18 22.63 -6.54
N ILE A 564 3.06 21.98 -5.38
CA ILE A 564 2.00 22.25 -4.42
C ILE A 564 2.57 22.57 -3.04
N THR A 565 1.95 23.53 -2.38
CA THR A 565 2.19 23.88 -0.97
C THR A 565 0.89 23.74 -0.22
N VAL A 566 0.93 23.04 0.92
CA VAL A 566 -0.24 22.78 1.77
C VAL A 566 0.04 23.17 3.21
N VAL A 567 -0.92 23.86 3.81
CA VAL A 567 -1.02 24.09 5.26
C VAL A 567 -2.25 23.33 5.78
N GLU A 568 -2.05 22.58 6.82
CA GLU A 568 -3.06 21.73 7.44
C GLU A 568 -3.08 21.94 8.95
N ALA A 569 -4.28 21.88 9.56
CA ALA A 569 -4.47 21.79 11.00
C ALA A 569 -5.60 20.81 11.32
N GLY A 570 -5.47 20.07 12.41
CA GLY A 570 -6.48 19.08 12.75
C GLY A 570 -6.44 18.65 14.22
N ILE A 571 -7.43 17.83 14.56
CA ILE A 571 -7.61 17.20 15.86
C ILE A 571 -7.80 15.71 15.68
N ARG A 572 -7.31 14.94 16.63
CA ARG A 572 -7.49 13.49 16.67
C ARG A 572 -7.77 13.02 18.08
N LYS A 573 -8.80 12.20 18.23
CA LYS A 573 -9.11 11.46 19.45
C LYS A 573 -9.00 9.96 19.18
N LEU A 574 -8.22 9.25 19.96
CA LEU A 574 -8.20 7.79 19.95
C LEU A 574 -9.24 7.24 20.93
N ARG A 575 -9.64 5.99 20.67
CA ARG A 575 -10.49 5.22 21.59
C ARG A 575 -9.62 4.56 22.65
N SER A 576 -9.96 4.72 23.92
CA SER A 576 -9.40 3.97 25.03
C SER A 576 -10.28 2.77 25.34
N GLY A 577 -9.75 1.57 25.15
CA GLY A 577 -10.46 0.32 25.41
C GLY A 577 -11.27 -0.22 24.22
N GLU A 578 -12.09 -1.23 24.48
CA GLU A 578 -12.87 -1.97 23.48
C GLU A 578 -14.09 -1.18 22.97
N THR A 579 -14.65 -0.30 23.79
CA THR A 579 -15.79 0.57 23.48
C THR A 579 -15.38 2.04 23.52
N GLY A 580 -16.22 2.92 22.98
CA GLY A 580 -16.01 4.35 22.99
C GLY A 580 -15.83 4.93 21.58
N LEU A 581 -15.40 6.18 21.52
CA LEU A 581 -15.31 6.99 20.30
C LEU A 581 -13.84 7.23 19.93
N ALA A 582 -13.50 6.90 18.68
CA ALA A 582 -12.35 7.46 17.96
C ALA A 582 -12.84 8.44 16.90
N ALA A 583 -12.20 9.60 16.79
CA ALA A 583 -12.58 10.62 15.83
C ALA A 583 -11.36 11.42 15.38
N SER A 584 -11.37 11.89 14.14
CA SER A 584 -10.41 12.86 13.62
C SER A 584 -11.09 13.86 12.71
N GLY A 585 -10.53 15.05 12.64
CA GLY A 585 -10.97 16.08 11.69
C GLY A 585 -9.82 17.00 11.35
N SER A 586 -9.79 17.47 10.12
CA SER A 586 -8.79 18.42 9.65
C SER A 586 -9.34 19.41 8.65
N VAL A 587 -8.66 20.55 8.57
CA VAL A 587 -8.82 21.56 7.52
C VAL A 587 -7.47 21.78 6.85
N SER A 588 -7.45 21.82 5.53
CA SER A 588 -6.25 22.06 4.73
C SER A 588 -6.51 23.07 3.63
N GLY A 589 -5.55 23.98 3.44
CA GLY A 589 -5.48 24.92 2.32
C GLY A 589 -4.29 24.62 1.43
N ALA A 590 -4.50 24.57 0.12
CA ALA A 590 -3.46 24.25 -0.84
C ALA A 590 -3.34 25.29 -1.95
N ARG A 591 -2.10 25.60 -2.37
CA ARG A 591 -1.77 26.34 -3.58
C ARG A 591 -0.95 25.45 -4.50
N TRP A 592 -1.48 25.20 -5.69
CA TRP A 592 -0.90 24.35 -6.72
C TRP A 592 -0.52 25.21 -7.93
N GLU A 593 0.76 25.26 -8.28
CA GLU A 593 1.31 26.08 -9.33
C GLU A 593 1.64 25.25 -10.56
N ASP A 594 1.43 25.82 -11.75
CA ASP A 594 1.68 25.19 -13.06
C ASP A 594 1.04 23.80 -13.24
N VAL A 595 -0.19 23.62 -12.77
CA VAL A 595 -0.92 22.34 -12.76
C VAL A 595 -0.78 21.61 -14.09
N GLN A 596 -0.19 20.41 -14.08
CA GLN A 596 -0.14 19.52 -15.22
C GLN A 596 -1.48 18.81 -15.40
N ALA A 597 -1.98 18.71 -16.62
CA ALA A 597 -3.21 17.97 -16.93
C ALA A 597 -3.11 17.21 -18.24
N ASP A 598 -3.60 15.97 -18.23
CA ASP A 598 -3.87 15.21 -19.44
C ASP A 598 -5.26 15.58 -19.94
N LEU A 599 -5.39 15.97 -21.18
CA LEU A 599 -6.56 16.57 -21.78
C LEU A 599 -6.92 15.86 -23.09
N ILE A 600 -8.09 16.14 -23.61
CA ILE A 600 -8.51 15.70 -24.95
C ILE A 600 -9.01 16.88 -25.76
N THR A 601 -8.70 16.88 -27.05
CA THR A 601 -9.25 17.86 -28.00
C THR A 601 -10.73 17.55 -28.29
N GLN A 602 -11.46 18.49 -28.88
CA GLN A 602 -12.85 18.26 -29.34
C GLN A 602 -12.96 17.11 -30.35
N ARG A 603 -11.87 16.71 -31.00
CA ARG A 603 -11.80 15.57 -31.92
C ARG A 603 -11.34 14.27 -31.24
N GLY A 604 -11.27 14.27 -29.89
CA GLY A 604 -10.93 13.09 -29.09
C GLY A 604 -9.43 12.77 -29.02
N GLN A 605 -8.54 13.62 -29.53
CA GLN A 605 -7.11 13.35 -29.48
C GLN A 605 -6.54 13.71 -28.10
N PRO A 606 -5.89 12.76 -27.39
CA PRO A 606 -5.25 13.03 -26.10
C PRO A 606 -4.03 13.94 -26.27
N TYR A 607 -3.83 14.85 -25.31
CA TYR A 607 -2.65 15.71 -25.21
C TYR A 607 -2.41 16.10 -23.75
N THR A 608 -1.21 16.60 -23.42
CA THR A 608 -0.86 17.07 -22.07
C THR A 608 -0.44 18.53 -22.12
N ALA A 609 -0.85 19.32 -21.12
CA ALA A 609 -0.47 20.72 -20.98
C ALA A 609 -0.53 21.19 -19.52
N ASN A 610 0.12 22.30 -19.20
CA ASN A 610 -0.10 23.01 -17.94
C ASN A 610 -1.35 23.91 -18.07
N ILE A 611 -2.26 23.84 -17.10
CA ILE A 611 -3.56 24.55 -17.12
C ILE A 611 -3.60 25.77 -16.18
N GLY A 612 -2.44 26.24 -15.71
CA GLY A 612 -2.33 27.37 -14.79
C GLY A 612 -2.17 26.93 -13.33
N SER A 613 -2.65 27.71 -12.38
CA SER A 613 -2.53 27.44 -10.94
C SER A 613 -3.90 27.18 -10.32
N ALA A 614 -3.95 26.41 -9.24
CA ALA A 614 -5.19 26.11 -8.51
C ALA A 614 -5.05 26.42 -7.02
N ASN A 615 -6.13 26.94 -6.44
CA ASN A 615 -6.29 27.00 -4.99
C ASN A 615 -7.34 25.97 -4.56
N LEU A 616 -7.05 25.26 -3.47
CA LEU A 616 -7.92 24.21 -2.92
C LEU A 616 -8.12 24.44 -1.43
N LEU A 617 -9.32 24.13 -0.95
CA LEU A 617 -9.66 23.99 0.46
C LEU A 617 -10.30 22.63 0.65
N ALA A 618 -9.86 21.88 1.66
CA ALA A 618 -10.50 20.64 2.07
C ALA A 618 -10.78 20.64 3.56
N VAL A 619 -11.96 20.14 3.93
CA VAL A 619 -12.37 19.88 5.32
C VAL A 619 -12.84 18.42 5.38
N GLU A 620 -12.30 17.67 6.31
CA GLU A 620 -12.63 16.25 6.44
C GLU A 620 -12.89 15.87 7.89
N GLY A 621 -13.60 14.79 8.07
CA GLY A 621 -13.85 14.19 9.37
C GLY A 621 -14.07 12.69 9.26
N ASN A 622 -13.57 11.98 10.27
CA ASN A 622 -13.77 10.55 10.45
C ASN A 622 -14.23 10.27 11.86
N LEU A 623 -15.18 9.35 12.00
CA LEU A 623 -15.75 8.91 13.26
C LEU A 623 -15.84 7.38 13.25
N ASP A 624 -15.35 6.74 14.30
CA ASP A 624 -15.48 5.30 14.55
C ASP A 624 -15.92 5.10 16.00
N TRP A 625 -17.17 4.72 16.18
CA TRP A 625 -17.82 4.63 17.47
C TRP A 625 -18.27 3.21 17.75
N ILE A 626 -17.84 2.67 18.89
CA ILE A 626 -18.29 1.40 19.43
C ILE A 626 -19.02 1.66 20.73
N PRO A 627 -20.34 1.96 20.69
CA PRO A 627 -21.12 2.29 21.88
C PRO A 627 -21.24 1.13 22.86
N LEU A 628 -21.28 -0.08 22.35
CA LEU A 628 -21.31 -1.33 23.10
C LEU A 628 -20.59 -2.43 22.32
N ARG A 629 -20.15 -3.50 23.00
CA ARG A 629 -19.48 -4.63 22.35
C ARG A 629 -20.33 -5.19 21.21
N GLY A 630 -19.67 -5.43 20.08
CA GLY A 630 -20.30 -5.94 18.88
C GLY A 630 -20.93 -4.88 17.97
N LEU A 631 -21.34 -3.70 18.48
CA LEU A 631 -21.94 -2.62 17.68
C LEU A 631 -20.88 -1.59 17.29
N ARG A 632 -20.70 -1.37 15.99
CA ARG A 632 -19.79 -0.35 15.44
C ARG A 632 -20.50 0.56 14.46
N ALA A 633 -20.43 1.84 14.68
CA ALA A 633 -20.88 2.88 13.79
C ALA A 633 -19.69 3.67 13.25
N GLN A 634 -19.67 3.87 11.94
CA GLN A 634 -18.61 4.61 11.25
C GLN A 634 -19.25 5.73 10.44
N ALA A 635 -18.59 6.89 10.39
CA ALA A 635 -18.97 7.97 9.48
C ALA A 635 -17.72 8.71 9.04
N SER A 636 -17.68 9.10 7.79
CA SER A 636 -16.63 9.95 7.25
C SER A 636 -17.18 10.90 6.20
N PHE A 637 -16.55 12.06 6.07
CA PHE A 637 -16.93 13.04 5.06
C PHE A 637 -15.71 13.80 4.54
N LEU A 638 -15.86 14.31 3.34
CA LEU A 638 -14.96 15.27 2.72
C LEU A 638 -15.76 16.41 2.11
N PHE A 639 -15.43 17.64 2.46
CA PHE A 639 -15.86 18.85 1.78
C PHE A 639 -14.68 19.45 1.03
N THR A 640 -14.85 19.79 -0.27
CA THR A 640 -13.80 20.42 -1.08
C THR A 640 -14.31 21.65 -1.80
N ALA A 641 -13.46 22.67 -1.89
CA ALA A 641 -13.64 23.80 -2.77
C ALA A 641 -12.33 24.04 -3.54
N ASN A 642 -12.42 24.22 -4.85
CA ASN A 642 -11.26 24.47 -5.68
C ASN A 642 -11.55 25.49 -6.79
N ARG A 643 -10.49 26.15 -7.26
CA ARG A 643 -10.57 27.08 -8.39
C ARG A 643 -9.23 27.18 -9.12
N VAL A 644 -9.25 26.90 -10.41
CA VAL A 644 -8.12 27.08 -11.32
C VAL A 644 -8.03 28.55 -11.76
N ARG A 645 -6.80 29.08 -11.77
CA ARG A 645 -6.46 30.46 -12.21
C ARG A 645 -5.41 30.38 -13.32
N GLY A 646 -5.51 31.24 -14.29
CA GLY A 646 -4.52 31.36 -15.37
C GLY A 646 -5.10 31.08 -16.75
N PRO A 647 -4.26 31.15 -17.80
CA PRO A 647 -4.68 30.91 -19.17
C PRO A 647 -4.98 29.41 -19.33
N ILE A 648 -6.24 29.07 -19.52
CA ILE A 648 -6.68 27.77 -19.98
C ILE A 648 -6.89 27.90 -21.48
N ALA A 649 -6.20 27.07 -22.26
CA ALA A 649 -6.02 27.26 -23.70
C ALA A 649 -7.32 27.25 -24.54
N ASP A 650 -8.49 26.93 -23.96
CA ASP A 650 -9.77 26.76 -24.68
C ASP A 650 -10.96 27.42 -23.95
N LEU A 651 -10.74 28.57 -23.32
CA LEU A 651 -11.79 29.31 -22.63
C LEU A 651 -12.65 30.11 -23.60
N SER A 652 -13.65 29.48 -24.18
CA SER A 652 -14.84 30.16 -24.68
C SER A 652 -15.73 30.57 -23.47
N ARG A 653 -16.60 31.51 -23.65
CA ARG A 653 -17.38 32.37 -22.75
C ARG A 653 -18.04 31.80 -21.46
N ARG A 654 -17.91 30.50 -21.13
CA ARG A 654 -18.40 29.87 -19.88
C ARG A 654 -17.23 29.23 -19.16
N ASN A 655 -16.74 29.89 -18.18
CA ASN A 655 -15.48 29.55 -17.50
C ASN A 655 -15.60 28.40 -16.50
N ASN A 656 -15.61 27.13 -16.92
CA ASN A 656 -15.38 26.03 -15.98
C ASN A 656 -13.93 26.08 -15.46
N ARG A 657 -13.76 26.52 -14.23
CA ARG A 657 -12.48 26.64 -13.51
C ARG A 657 -12.35 25.65 -12.37
N ARG A 658 -13.04 24.52 -12.45
CA ARG A 658 -12.95 23.45 -11.46
C ARG A 658 -11.91 22.42 -11.87
N LEU A 659 -11.25 21.84 -10.88
CA LEU A 659 -10.50 20.61 -11.06
C LEU A 659 -11.45 19.43 -11.32
N PRO A 660 -11.02 18.42 -12.08
CA PRO A 660 -11.82 17.21 -12.34
C PRO A 660 -12.01 16.40 -11.06
N GLU A 661 -12.97 15.47 -11.04
CA GLU A 661 -13.16 14.47 -9.99
C GLU A 661 -13.22 15.03 -8.56
N THR A 662 -13.59 16.30 -8.40
CA THR A 662 -13.63 16.98 -7.09
C THR A 662 -15.06 17.35 -6.70
N PRO A 663 -15.85 16.42 -6.17
CA PRO A 663 -17.17 16.74 -5.65
C PRO A 663 -17.06 17.71 -4.46
N PRO A 664 -17.91 18.74 -4.34
CA PRO A 664 -17.88 19.64 -3.19
C PRO A 664 -18.17 18.94 -1.86
N PHE A 665 -18.83 17.80 -1.90
CA PHE A 665 -19.13 16.98 -0.73
C PHE A 665 -19.20 15.51 -1.09
N ALA A 666 -18.55 14.67 -0.29
CA ALA A 666 -18.66 13.22 -0.31
C ALA A 666 -18.77 12.71 1.13
N ALA A 667 -19.53 11.64 1.36
CA ALA A 667 -19.70 11.07 2.69
C ALA A 667 -19.90 9.56 2.63
N HIS A 668 -19.48 8.89 3.70
CA HIS A 668 -19.74 7.47 3.97
C HIS A 668 -20.30 7.32 5.37
N ALA A 669 -21.26 6.41 5.55
CA ALA A 669 -21.76 5.99 6.85
C ALA A 669 -21.95 4.47 6.87
N GLY A 670 -21.56 3.83 7.95
CA GLY A 670 -21.68 2.38 8.14
C GLY A 670 -22.13 2.03 9.53
N LEU A 671 -22.94 0.97 9.65
CA LEU A 671 -23.37 0.37 10.91
C LEU A 671 -23.22 -1.13 10.80
N ALA A 672 -22.52 -1.74 11.76
CA ALA A 672 -22.30 -3.17 11.80
C ALA A 672 -22.53 -3.71 13.22
N TYR A 673 -23.05 -4.94 13.29
CA TYR A 673 -23.20 -5.67 14.54
C TYR A 673 -22.64 -7.08 14.42
N ALA A 674 -21.85 -7.49 15.42
CA ALA A 674 -21.26 -8.80 15.54
C ALA A 674 -21.69 -9.47 16.87
N TRP A 675 -22.22 -10.67 16.79
CA TRP A 675 -22.54 -11.50 17.97
C TRP A 675 -21.33 -12.36 18.33
N GLU A 676 -20.34 -11.79 19.00
CA GLU A 676 -19.05 -12.44 19.26
C GLU A 676 -19.15 -13.73 20.08
N HIS A 677 -20.14 -13.84 20.97
CA HIS A 677 -20.36 -14.99 21.84
C HIS A 677 -21.34 -16.04 21.28
N ALA A 678 -21.96 -15.79 20.13
CA ALA A 678 -22.84 -16.77 19.49
C ALA A 678 -22.03 -17.88 18.82
N ALA A 679 -22.56 -19.12 18.81
CA ALA A 679 -21.88 -20.31 18.27
C ALA A 679 -21.42 -20.14 16.81
N LEU A 680 -22.20 -19.43 15.99
CA LEU A 680 -21.90 -19.15 14.59
C LEU A 680 -21.29 -17.77 14.35
N GLN A 681 -21.02 -16.99 15.39
CA GLN A 681 -20.47 -15.64 15.36
C GLN A 681 -21.07 -14.79 14.20
N PRO A 682 -22.39 -14.64 14.11
CA PRO A 682 -22.99 -13.92 13.00
C PRO A 682 -22.56 -12.45 13.01
N ARG A 683 -22.42 -11.88 11.83
CA ARG A 683 -22.13 -10.47 11.62
C ARG A 683 -23.05 -9.93 10.55
N ILE A 684 -23.59 -8.75 10.77
CA ILE A 684 -24.39 -8.02 9.77
C ILE A 684 -23.91 -6.59 9.71
N GLY A 685 -24.10 -5.97 8.58
CA GLY A 685 -23.83 -4.54 8.44
C GLY A 685 -24.52 -3.92 7.24
N VAL A 686 -24.68 -2.61 7.33
CA VAL A 686 -25.20 -1.78 6.24
C VAL A 686 -24.30 -0.56 6.11
N SER A 687 -24.16 -0.05 4.89
CA SER A 687 -23.45 1.19 4.62
C SER A 687 -24.20 2.03 3.58
N ALA A 688 -23.93 3.32 3.58
CA ALA A 688 -24.42 4.26 2.59
C ALA A 688 -23.31 5.24 2.22
N ASP A 689 -23.22 5.51 0.91
CA ASP A 689 -22.23 6.40 0.33
C ASP A 689 -22.93 7.50 -0.45
N TYR A 690 -22.46 8.74 -0.31
CA TYR A 690 -22.90 9.89 -1.11
C TYR A 690 -21.72 10.53 -1.81
N ILE A 691 -21.85 10.70 -3.12
CA ILE A 691 -20.90 11.43 -3.97
C ILE A 691 -21.61 12.64 -4.56
N GLY A 692 -21.10 13.82 -4.28
CA GLY A 692 -21.62 15.07 -4.83
C GLY A 692 -21.35 15.25 -6.33
N ARG A 693 -21.87 16.33 -6.90
CA ARG A 693 -21.65 16.65 -8.33
C ARG A 693 -20.23 17.12 -8.57
N SER A 694 -19.53 16.51 -9.54
CA SER A 694 -18.24 16.97 -10.05
C SER A 694 -18.30 17.19 -11.57
N VAL A 695 -17.16 17.53 -12.18
CA VAL A 695 -17.00 17.73 -13.60
C VAL A 695 -15.92 16.81 -14.16
N LEU A 696 -16.02 16.48 -15.45
CA LEU A 696 -15.06 15.61 -16.13
C LEU A 696 -13.68 16.25 -16.26
N GLY A 697 -13.59 17.55 -16.42
CA GLY A 697 -12.30 18.23 -16.55
C GLY A 697 -12.40 19.75 -16.46
N THR A 698 -11.26 20.41 -16.53
CA THR A 698 -11.16 21.87 -16.57
C THR A 698 -11.37 22.38 -17.99
N GLY A 699 -12.04 23.50 -18.13
CA GLY A 699 -12.42 24.12 -19.42
C GLY A 699 -13.83 23.74 -19.87
N ASP A 700 -14.36 24.52 -20.84
CA ASP A 700 -15.79 24.45 -21.22
C ASP A 700 -16.16 23.14 -21.92
N PHE A 701 -15.26 22.58 -22.73
CA PHE A 701 -15.49 21.31 -23.40
C PHE A 701 -15.63 20.14 -22.43
N LEU A 702 -14.92 20.22 -21.29
CA LEU A 702 -14.91 19.18 -20.26
C LEU A 702 -15.84 19.49 -19.07
N ASP A 703 -16.68 20.55 -19.18
CA ASP A 703 -17.73 20.86 -18.17
C ASP A 703 -18.89 19.87 -18.25
N VAL A 704 -18.57 18.60 -18.33
CA VAL A 704 -19.55 17.50 -18.34
C VAL A 704 -19.79 17.04 -16.92
N SER A 705 -21.05 17.07 -16.49
CA SER A 705 -21.44 16.76 -15.11
C SER A 705 -21.50 15.28 -14.83
N GLN A 706 -20.96 14.89 -13.66
CA GLN A 706 -20.99 13.52 -13.12
C GLN A 706 -21.23 13.54 -11.60
N GLY A 707 -21.42 12.36 -11.00
CA GLY A 707 -21.72 12.27 -9.56
C GLY A 707 -23.17 12.59 -9.21
N ARG A 708 -23.42 13.12 -8.01
CA ARG A 708 -24.73 13.43 -7.42
C ARG A 708 -25.62 12.20 -7.25
N TYR A 709 -25.09 11.22 -6.55
CA TYR A 709 -25.83 10.00 -6.25
C TYR A 709 -25.48 9.51 -4.83
N TRP A 710 -26.33 8.62 -4.34
CA TRP A 710 -26.07 7.83 -3.17
C TRP A 710 -26.26 6.34 -3.49
N THR A 711 -25.52 5.48 -2.80
CA THR A 711 -25.63 4.03 -2.84
C THR A 711 -25.80 3.49 -1.42
N ALA A 712 -26.35 2.32 -1.30
CA ALA A 712 -26.41 1.58 -0.04
C ALA A 712 -26.05 0.13 -0.29
N ASP A 713 -25.31 -0.45 0.64
CA ASP A 713 -24.84 -1.82 0.61
C ASP A 713 -25.19 -2.51 1.94
N ALA A 714 -25.31 -3.84 1.91
CA ALA A 714 -25.52 -4.64 3.10
C ALA A 714 -24.67 -5.93 3.03
N PHE A 715 -24.26 -6.43 4.17
CA PHE A 715 -23.61 -7.71 4.26
C PHE A 715 -24.09 -8.51 5.47
N ALA A 716 -23.99 -9.85 5.35
CA ALA A 716 -24.13 -10.79 6.43
C ALA A 716 -23.04 -11.86 6.34
N ALA A 717 -22.54 -12.31 7.47
CA ALA A 717 -21.56 -13.39 7.53
C ALA A 717 -21.81 -14.30 8.73
N LEU A 718 -21.49 -15.59 8.57
CA LEU A 718 -21.60 -16.62 9.59
C LEU A 718 -20.32 -17.43 9.63
N ARG A 719 -19.84 -17.79 10.80
CA ARG A 719 -18.69 -18.67 10.98
C ARG A 719 -19.12 -20.08 11.32
N ILE A 720 -18.70 -21.04 10.50
CA ILE A 720 -18.97 -22.47 10.67
C ILE A 720 -17.61 -23.17 10.79
N GLY A 721 -17.21 -23.45 12.02
CA GLY A 721 -15.86 -23.98 12.28
C GLY A 721 -14.77 -23.02 11.81
N LYS A 722 -13.94 -23.45 10.84
CA LYS A 722 -12.87 -22.63 10.23
C LYS A 722 -13.34 -21.86 8.99
N ALA A 723 -14.54 -22.11 8.51
CA ALA A 723 -15.09 -21.44 7.33
C ALA A 723 -16.01 -20.29 7.73
N GLU A 724 -15.97 -19.21 6.96
CA GLU A 724 -16.89 -18.10 7.02
C GLU A 724 -17.71 -18.05 5.73
N LEU A 725 -19.02 -18.17 5.86
CA LEU A 725 -19.98 -17.96 4.79
C LEU A 725 -20.42 -16.49 4.81
N SER A 726 -20.37 -15.83 3.66
CA SER A 726 -20.73 -14.41 3.54
C SER A 726 -21.71 -14.16 2.39
N VAL A 727 -22.59 -13.20 2.61
CA VAL A 727 -23.52 -12.67 1.61
C VAL A 727 -23.34 -11.16 1.59
N THR A 728 -23.10 -10.59 0.41
CA THR A 728 -23.01 -9.14 0.22
C THR A 728 -24.00 -8.72 -0.86
N LEU A 729 -24.78 -7.70 -0.58
CA LEU A 729 -25.71 -7.08 -1.49
C LEU A 729 -25.29 -5.63 -1.71
N ALA A 730 -24.74 -5.34 -2.87
CA ALA A 730 -24.28 -4.00 -3.23
C ALA A 730 -25.31 -3.29 -4.14
N ASN A 731 -25.34 -1.97 -4.06
CA ASN A 731 -26.32 -1.10 -4.71
C ASN A 731 -27.77 -1.56 -4.45
N LEU A 732 -28.15 -1.66 -3.17
CA LEU A 732 -29.46 -2.16 -2.69
C LEU A 732 -30.64 -1.59 -3.45
N THR A 733 -30.59 -0.31 -3.79
CA THR A 733 -31.67 0.43 -4.43
C THR A 733 -31.68 0.35 -5.95
N ASP A 734 -30.77 -0.44 -6.53
CA ASP A 734 -30.52 -0.52 -7.99
C ASP A 734 -30.35 0.87 -8.63
N ARG A 735 -29.62 1.76 -7.94
CA ARG A 735 -29.43 3.14 -8.38
C ARG A 735 -28.66 3.14 -9.71
N ARG A 736 -29.25 3.79 -10.71
CA ARG A 736 -28.64 4.01 -12.02
C ARG A 736 -28.16 5.45 -12.12
N ALA A 737 -26.91 5.68 -11.80
CA ALA A 737 -26.32 7.01 -11.78
C ALA A 737 -25.04 7.02 -12.64
N ASN A 738 -24.66 8.24 -13.05
CA ASN A 738 -23.42 8.48 -13.75
C ASN A 738 -22.28 8.68 -12.75
N GLN A 739 -21.40 7.69 -12.62
CA GLN A 739 -20.20 7.81 -11.76
C GLN A 739 -19.13 8.67 -12.44
N PHE A 740 -19.03 8.57 -13.78
CA PHE A 740 -17.96 9.17 -14.54
C PHE A 740 -18.43 9.44 -15.99
N ALA A 741 -18.26 10.67 -16.48
CA ALA A 741 -18.87 11.12 -17.72
C ALA A 741 -17.97 10.90 -18.96
N TYR A 742 -17.27 9.76 -19.03
CA TYR A 742 -16.32 9.48 -20.09
C TYR A 742 -16.23 7.99 -20.41
N GLY A 743 -15.84 7.67 -21.65
CA GLY A 743 -15.59 6.32 -22.11
C GLY A 743 -14.77 6.32 -23.40
N ASN A 744 -15.29 6.92 -24.48
CA ASN A 744 -14.61 7.02 -25.76
C ASN A 744 -14.33 8.49 -26.11
N PRO A 745 -13.05 8.90 -26.20
CA PRO A 745 -12.68 10.28 -26.49
C PRO A 745 -13.19 10.77 -27.85
N PHE A 746 -13.28 9.89 -28.86
CA PHE A 746 -13.64 10.25 -30.24
C PHE A 746 -15.13 10.51 -30.44
N SER A 747 -15.97 10.06 -29.53
CA SER A 747 -17.41 10.33 -29.56
C SER A 747 -17.90 11.27 -28.46
N LEU A 748 -17.04 11.68 -27.52
CA LEU A 748 -17.42 12.55 -26.39
C LEU A 748 -18.02 13.89 -26.82
N GLY A 749 -17.50 14.52 -27.88
CA GLY A 749 -18.05 15.77 -28.43
C GLY A 749 -19.37 15.64 -29.13
N LEU A 750 -19.82 14.42 -29.41
CA LEU A 750 -21.03 14.11 -30.19
C LEU A 750 -22.12 13.39 -29.39
N ARG A 751 -21.74 12.78 -28.29
CA ARG A 751 -22.57 11.87 -27.48
C ARG A 751 -22.38 12.12 -26.00
N ASP A 752 -23.46 12.27 -25.26
CA ASP A 752 -23.44 12.28 -23.79
C ASP A 752 -23.08 10.89 -23.27
N GLN A 753 -21.88 10.74 -22.78
CA GLN A 753 -21.37 9.48 -22.23
C GLN A 753 -21.57 9.45 -20.70
N LEU A 754 -21.71 8.24 -20.19
CA LEU A 754 -21.78 7.98 -18.76
C LEU A 754 -21.17 6.61 -18.43
N THR A 755 -20.47 6.51 -17.33
CA THR A 755 -20.12 5.23 -16.71
C THR A 755 -21.19 4.94 -15.65
N PRO A 756 -22.12 4.01 -15.91
CA PRO A 756 -23.19 3.72 -14.96
C PRO A 756 -22.65 3.00 -13.73
N LEU A 757 -23.27 3.25 -12.60
CA LEU A 757 -23.13 2.37 -11.43
C LEU A 757 -23.44 0.92 -11.85
N ARG A 758 -22.67 -0.05 -11.34
CA ARG A 758 -23.01 -1.46 -11.53
C ARG A 758 -24.40 -1.69 -10.96
N PRO A 759 -25.31 -2.36 -11.70
CA PRO A 759 -26.63 -2.70 -11.18
C PRO A 759 -26.53 -3.50 -9.88
N ARG A 760 -27.61 -3.51 -9.10
CA ARG A 760 -27.69 -4.30 -7.87
C ARG A 760 -27.12 -5.69 -8.07
N ASN A 761 -26.22 -6.09 -7.18
CA ASN A 761 -25.57 -7.38 -7.27
C ASN A 761 -25.50 -8.06 -5.91
N LEU A 762 -25.66 -9.37 -5.94
CA LEU A 762 -25.60 -10.28 -4.80
C LEU A 762 -24.34 -11.15 -4.96
N ARG A 763 -23.42 -11.10 -4.00
CA ARG A 763 -22.30 -12.02 -3.91
C ARG A 763 -22.51 -12.97 -2.74
N ILE A 764 -22.34 -14.28 -3.00
CA ILE A 764 -22.25 -15.31 -1.98
C ILE A 764 -20.83 -15.84 -2.01
N GLY A 765 -20.18 -15.89 -0.87
CA GLY A 765 -18.79 -16.29 -0.75
C GLY A 765 -18.51 -17.15 0.47
N ILE A 766 -17.47 -17.94 0.36
CA ILE A 766 -16.90 -18.74 1.45
C ILE A 766 -15.41 -18.39 1.59
N THR A 767 -14.98 -18.18 2.82
CA THR A 767 -13.57 -17.97 3.16
C THR A 767 -13.18 -18.96 4.25
N THR A 768 -12.01 -19.57 4.12
CA THR A 768 -11.50 -20.52 5.12
C THR A 768 -10.01 -20.30 5.33
N GLY A 769 -9.51 -20.61 6.54
CA GLY A 769 -8.09 -20.50 6.89
C GLY A 769 -7.70 -21.56 7.93
N TRP A 770 -6.48 -22.07 7.81
CA TRP A 770 -5.90 -23.09 8.70
C TRP A 770 -4.52 -22.69 9.18
#